data_828940f4f54f96616ce9d73cb490fa7d
#
_entry.id   828940f4f54f96616ce9d73cb490fa7d
#
_cell.length_a   1.000
_cell.length_b   1.000
_cell.length_c   1.000
_cell.angle_alpha   90.00
_cell.angle_beta   90.00
_cell.angle_gamma   90.00
#
_symmetry.space_group_name_H-M   'P 1'
#
loop_
_entity.id
_entity.type
_entity.pdbx_description
1 polymer ?
#
loop_
_entity_poly.entity_id
_entity_poly.type
_entity_poly.pdbx_seq_one_letter_code
_entity_poly.pdbx_strand_id
1 'polypeptide(L)'
;MSFIQEYNKLVEERAALGIPPLPLNANQTRELCKLLENENNEELANLLENRVNPGVDDAALVKCEFLDSILKGKISAPNIDKKRALRMLGTMLGGYNVKVLIDALKDENIAKDAAEVLKNIIFVHDNFHTIAELSKNNPHAKEVLQSWANADWFNKKEKLPQVIKCIVFKVAGETNTDDLSPAGDAFTRSDIPLHANAMLKVRQAGSLEKIKELKKSGREVVYVGDVVGTGSSRKSAINSIQWHLGKEIEGVPNKHSGGIVMGSTIAPIFFNTAQDSGALPIICDVTNLEMGDEFEIHPYEGKIIKNGSAIAEFTLSPNTLLDEVRAGGRIPLIIGRGLCTKAREFLGMESENIFTKPEQPKSSSGGYTLAQKMLGRACGVEGVRPGMYIEPITLTVGSQDTTGPMTRDEIKELASLGFNADFVMQSFCHTAAYPKVSDSNLHKTLPNFMTSRGGVSLKPGDGVIHSWLNRFVLPDTVGTGGDSHTRFPIGISFPAGSGLVAFAAVTGSMPLNVPESVLVRFSGELQAGVTLRDLVNAIPYYAIKQGQLTVEKKNKKNIFAGKILEIEGLPNLKVEQAFELSDASAERSAAACSVDLSIESVSEYIKSNISLIEAMIEAGYEDKATLARRADKMREWLKNPTLLRADKDAKYAYIIDINLNNIKEPILACPNDPDDVATLSEILADDKRPKNIDEVFVGSCMTNIGHYRALGEILKDKGILKTRLWVVPPTKMDKAQLTKEGYYSIFGSAGARIEVPGCSLCMGNQARVNDGAVVFSTSTRNFDNRMGMGAKVYLGSAELAAVCAILGKIPSKEEYLQIVSEKLSNEHKANIYRYLNFNEIENFKLEN
;
A
#
# COMPACT_ATOMS: atom_id res chain seq x y z
N MET A 1 15.61 31.87 20.54
CA MET A 1 16.84 31.58 19.75
C MET A 1 16.63 32.13 18.35
N SER A 2 17.68 32.57 17.67
CA SER A 2 17.54 32.91 16.23
C SER A 2 17.31 31.63 15.41
N PHE A 3 16.71 31.77 14.22
CA PHE A 3 16.53 30.66 13.28
C PHE A 3 17.83 29.84 13.06
N ILE A 4 18.97 30.55 12.86
CA ILE A 4 20.27 29.89 12.63
C ILE A 4 20.68 29.03 13.83
N GLN A 5 20.47 29.52 15.07
CA GLN A 5 20.84 28.77 16.27
C GLN A 5 19.98 27.52 16.45
N GLU A 6 18.68 27.62 16.16
CA GLU A 6 17.76 26.46 16.22
C GLU A 6 18.09 25.45 15.13
N TYR A 7 18.37 25.92 13.92
CA TYR A 7 18.73 25.05 12.80
C TYR A 7 20.06 24.32 13.05
N ASN A 8 21.09 25.01 13.52
CA ASN A 8 22.39 24.40 13.82
C ASN A 8 22.28 23.35 14.93
N LYS A 9 21.46 23.60 15.95
CA LYS A 9 21.17 22.60 16.98
C LYS A 9 20.55 21.34 16.40
N LEU A 10 19.55 21.50 15.50
CA LEU A 10 18.94 20.37 14.78
C LEU A 10 19.97 19.63 13.93
N VAL A 11 20.87 20.34 13.25
CA VAL A 11 21.95 19.73 12.46
C VAL A 11 22.84 18.85 13.36
N GLU A 12 23.25 19.36 14.53
CA GLU A 12 24.10 18.63 15.49
C GLU A 12 23.39 17.39 16.03
N GLU A 13 22.13 17.53 16.47
CA GLU A 13 21.32 16.43 16.98
C GLU A 13 21.18 15.31 15.95
N ARG A 14 20.93 15.66 14.68
CA ARG A 14 20.75 14.72 13.59
C ARG A 14 22.08 14.09 13.15
N ALA A 15 23.16 14.87 13.13
CA ALA A 15 24.49 14.38 12.81
C ALA A 15 24.96 13.31 13.81
N ALA A 16 24.59 13.41 15.08
CA ALA A 16 24.85 12.38 16.08
C ALA A 16 24.18 11.03 15.76
N LEU A 17 23.09 11.03 14.96
CA LEU A 17 22.41 9.84 14.45
C LEU A 17 22.93 9.42 13.07
N GLY A 18 23.90 10.15 12.49
CA GLY A 18 24.46 9.91 11.16
C GLY A 18 23.50 10.23 10.01
N ILE A 19 22.56 11.16 10.21
CA ILE A 19 21.52 11.53 9.24
C ILE A 19 21.45 13.04 9.05
N PRO A 20 20.95 13.53 7.88
CA PRO A 20 20.83 14.96 7.61
C PRO A 20 19.73 15.61 8.47
N PRO A 21 19.77 16.95 8.63
CA PRO A 21 18.68 17.68 9.27
C PRO A 21 17.36 17.50 8.52
N LEU A 22 16.24 17.74 9.22
CA LEU A 22 14.93 17.77 8.56
C LEU A 22 14.87 18.89 7.51
N PRO A 23 14.07 18.75 6.46
CA PRO A 23 13.73 19.85 5.58
C PRO A 23 13.14 21.03 6.35
N LEU A 24 13.34 22.23 5.84
CA LEU A 24 12.79 23.44 6.44
C LEU A 24 11.26 23.45 6.36
N ASN A 25 10.61 23.79 7.46
CA ASN A 25 9.18 24.05 7.46
C ASN A 25 8.85 25.48 6.98
N ALA A 26 7.57 25.78 6.78
CA ALA A 26 7.12 27.08 6.27
C ALA A 26 7.58 28.28 7.12
N ASN A 27 7.59 28.15 8.47
CA ASN A 27 8.03 29.22 9.35
C ASN A 27 9.53 29.47 9.25
N GLN A 28 10.33 28.40 9.28
CA GLN A 28 11.77 28.46 9.09
C GLN A 28 12.13 29.04 7.72
N THR A 29 11.39 28.67 6.67
CA THR A 29 11.59 29.21 5.32
C THR A 29 11.28 30.71 5.26
N ARG A 30 10.22 31.18 5.95
CA ARG A 30 9.92 32.63 6.03
C ARG A 30 11.02 33.41 6.73
N GLU A 31 11.56 32.89 7.84
CA GLU A 31 12.66 33.52 8.55
C GLU A 31 13.93 33.56 7.69
N LEU A 32 14.24 32.45 7.02
CA LEU A 32 15.35 32.36 6.08
C LEU A 32 15.23 33.39 4.95
N CYS A 33 14.06 33.53 4.34
CA CYS A 33 13.80 34.51 3.27
C CYS A 33 14.07 35.97 3.76
N LYS A 34 13.63 36.31 4.99
CA LYS A 34 13.88 37.62 5.60
C LYS A 34 15.38 37.89 5.81
N LEU A 35 16.16 36.88 6.19
CA LEU A 35 17.59 37.01 6.33
C LEU A 35 18.24 37.25 4.97
N LEU A 36 17.85 36.53 3.94
CA LEU A 36 18.36 36.64 2.58
C LEU A 36 18.08 37.99 1.90
N GLU A 37 17.08 38.74 2.35
CA GLU A 37 16.84 40.11 1.88
C GLU A 37 17.96 41.09 2.33
N ASN A 38 18.59 40.81 3.48
CA ASN A 38 19.52 41.75 4.15
C ASN A 38 20.94 41.24 4.24
N GLU A 39 21.17 39.92 4.13
CA GLU A 39 22.49 39.32 4.37
C GLU A 39 23.07 38.75 3.08
N ASN A 40 24.35 39.10 2.83
CA ASN A 40 25.14 38.47 1.78
C ASN A 40 25.77 37.18 2.32
N ASN A 41 24.97 36.09 2.35
CA ASN A 41 25.39 34.83 2.92
C ASN A 41 25.00 33.67 1.97
N GLU A 42 26.00 33.04 1.37
CA GLU A 42 25.84 31.95 0.42
C GLU A 42 25.29 30.67 1.05
N GLU A 43 25.62 30.41 2.33
CA GLU A 43 25.11 29.23 3.04
C GLU A 43 23.61 29.32 3.21
N LEU A 44 23.08 30.50 3.52
CA LEU A 44 21.63 30.72 3.61
C LEU A 44 20.92 30.53 2.25
N ALA A 45 21.55 31.02 1.17
CA ALA A 45 21.00 30.79 -0.17
C ALA A 45 20.95 29.29 -0.53
N ASN A 46 22.01 28.55 -0.18
CA ASN A 46 22.08 27.10 -0.37
C ASN A 46 21.05 26.36 0.49
N LEU A 47 20.73 26.83 1.70
CA LEU A 47 19.66 26.25 2.50
C LEU A 47 18.29 26.42 1.79
N LEU A 48 17.99 27.59 1.26
CA LEU A 48 16.76 27.82 0.50
C LEU A 48 16.71 26.95 -0.76
N GLU A 49 17.83 26.78 -1.44
CA GLU A 49 17.93 25.96 -2.66
C GLU A 49 17.68 24.48 -2.38
N ASN A 50 18.33 23.90 -1.35
CA ASN A 50 18.49 22.45 -1.18
C ASN A 50 17.73 21.85 0.01
N ARG A 51 17.16 22.66 0.91
CA ARG A 51 16.55 22.15 2.16
C ARG A 51 15.05 22.42 2.28
N VAL A 52 14.38 22.81 1.20
CA VAL A 52 12.92 23.02 1.13
C VAL A 52 12.31 21.92 0.28
N ASN A 53 11.31 21.22 0.83
CA ASN A 53 10.58 20.21 0.08
C ASN A 53 9.91 20.82 -1.17
N PRO A 54 9.91 20.09 -2.31
CA PRO A 54 9.33 20.58 -3.56
C PRO A 54 7.81 20.39 -3.64
N GLY A 55 7.24 20.75 -4.77
CA GLY A 55 5.83 20.54 -5.12
C GLY A 55 4.89 21.50 -4.40
N VAL A 56 3.81 20.96 -3.85
CA VAL A 56 2.78 21.73 -3.11
C VAL A 56 2.94 21.63 -1.59
N ASP A 57 4.18 21.64 -1.12
CA ASP A 57 4.50 21.78 0.30
C ASP A 57 4.32 23.23 0.76
N ASP A 58 3.96 23.44 2.03
CA ASP A 58 3.75 24.80 2.57
C ASP A 58 5.05 25.64 2.57
N ALA A 59 6.20 25.00 2.78
CA ALA A 59 7.51 25.66 2.68
C ALA A 59 7.85 25.99 1.23
N ALA A 60 7.46 25.15 0.28
CA ALA A 60 7.62 25.42 -1.15
C ALA A 60 6.80 26.63 -1.58
N LEU A 61 5.61 26.85 -1.04
CA LEU A 61 4.81 28.04 -1.31
C LEU A 61 5.58 29.31 -0.89
N VAL A 62 6.11 29.32 0.33
CA VAL A 62 6.92 30.47 0.84
C VAL A 62 8.14 30.72 -0.03
N LYS A 63 8.90 29.67 -0.39
CA LYS A 63 10.03 29.76 -1.31
C LYS A 63 9.61 30.33 -2.66
N CYS A 64 8.51 29.85 -3.21
CA CYS A 64 7.98 30.30 -4.51
C CYS A 64 7.58 31.78 -4.49
N GLU A 65 6.83 32.24 -3.48
CA GLU A 65 6.43 33.64 -3.32
C GLU A 65 7.61 34.59 -3.17
N PHE A 66 8.65 34.18 -2.43
CA PHE A 66 9.89 34.93 -2.28
C PHE A 66 10.63 35.07 -3.63
N LEU A 67 10.80 33.96 -4.35
CA LEU A 67 11.47 33.95 -5.66
C LEU A 67 10.68 34.75 -6.72
N ASP A 68 9.35 34.66 -6.73
CA ASP A 68 8.47 35.47 -7.59
C ASP A 68 8.66 36.97 -7.32
N SER A 69 8.80 37.34 -6.05
CA SER A 69 9.03 38.74 -5.65
C SER A 69 10.38 39.26 -6.14
N ILE A 70 11.42 38.43 -6.17
CA ILE A 70 12.74 38.76 -6.76
C ILE A 70 12.61 38.93 -8.28
N LEU A 71 11.94 38.00 -8.97
CA LEU A 71 11.75 38.09 -10.42
C LEU A 71 11.01 39.38 -10.83
N LYS A 72 10.01 39.78 -10.05
CA LYS A 72 9.23 41.01 -10.24
C LYS A 72 9.93 42.29 -9.78
N GLY A 73 11.12 42.17 -9.21
CA GLY A 73 11.89 43.32 -8.67
C GLY A 73 11.27 43.97 -7.44
N LYS A 74 10.36 43.27 -6.72
CA LYS A 74 9.76 43.78 -5.49
C LYS A 74 10.69 43.64 -4.28
N ILE A 75 11.56 42.64 -4.31
CA ILE A 75 12.55 42.28 -3.29
C ILE A 75 13.91 42.14 -3.97
N SER A 76 14.96 42.49 -3.26
CA SER A 76 16.37 42.26 -3.67
C SER A 76 17.00 41.34 -2.63
N ALA A 77 17.69 40.30 -3.08
CA ALA A 77 18.46 39.41 -2.23
C ALA A 77 19.90 39.34 -2.77
N PRO A 78 20.94 39.71 -1.97
CA PRO A 78 22.33 39.87 -2.47
C PRO A 78 22.89 38.61 -3.17
N ASN A 79 22.49 37.41 -2.70
CA ASN A 79 23.01 36.14 -3.25
C ASN A 79 22.04 35.48 -4.27
N ILE A 80 20.90 36.09 -4.57
CA ILE A 80 19.90 35.47 -5.45
C ILE A 80 19.46 36.48 -6.52
N ASP A 81 20.16 36.43 -7.66
CA ASP A 81 19.74 37.15 -8.84
C ASP A 81 18.54 36.47 -9.54
N LYS A 82 17.96 37.10 -10.56
CA LYS A 82 16.82 36.57 -11.30
C LYS A 82 17.13 35.20 -11.92
N LYS A 83 18.32 34.96 -12.39
CA LYS A 83 18.73 33.73 -13.03
C LYS A 83 18.81 32.56 -12.00
N ARG A 84 19.40 32.84 -10.83
CA ARG A 84 19.41 31.88 -9.72
C ARG A 84 17.98 31.60 -9.21
N ALA A 85 17.17 32.63 -9.11
CA ALA A 85 15.76 32.48 -8.72
C ALA A 85 14.99 31.54 -9.68
N LEU A 86 15.18 31.69 -10.99
CA LEU A 86 14.58 30.78 -11.99
C LEU A 86 15.12 29.37 -11.85
N ARG A 87 16.43 29.18 -11.62
CA ARG A 87 17.01 27.85 -11.40
C ARG A 87 16.42 27.19 -10.14
N MET A 88 16.30 27.92 -9.03
CA MET A 88 15.69 27.43 -7.80
C MET A 88 14.20 27.05 -8.00
N LEU A 89 13.44 27.82 -8.80
CA LEU A 89 12.10 27.46 -9.21
C LEU A 89 12.09 26.17 -10.03
N GLY A 90 13.11 25.91 -10.83
CA GLY A 90 13.23 24.69 -11.63
C GLY A 90 13.36 23.41 -10.80
N THR A 91 13.97 23.48 -9.62
CA THR A 91 14.13 22.32 -8.73
C THR A 91 12.87 21.98 -7.92
N MET A 92 11.80 22.78 -8.04
CA MET A 92 10.56 22.56 -7.27
C MET A 92 9.61 21.51 -7.85
N LEU A 93 9.98 20.80 -8.90
CA LEU A 93 9.27 19.72 -9.58
C LEU A 93 7.97 20.11 -10.28
N GLY A 94 7.19 21.03 -9.75
CA GLY A 94 5.88 21.45 -10.27
C GLY A 94 5.04 22.12 -9.18
N GLY A 95 3.76 22.38 -9.48
CA GLY A 95 2.84 23.01 -8.55
C GLY A 95 2.96 24.53 -8.53
N TYR A 96 3.28 25.13 -7.40
CA TYR A 96 3.30 26.59 -7.22
C TYR A 96 4.25 27.32 -8.17
N ASN A 97 5.39 26.74 -8.50
CA ASN A 97 6.41 27.33 -9.37
C ASN A 97 5.97 27.47 -10.83
N VAL A 98 5.06 26.62 -11.32
CA VAL A 98 4.66 26.58 -12.74
C VAL A 98 4.03 27.90 -13.17
N LYS A 99 3.12 28.44 -12.35
CA LYS A 99 2.47 29.73 -12.65
C LYS A 99 3.46 30.88 -12.69
N VAL A 100 4.41 30.92 -11.78
CA VAL A 100 5.47 31.94 -11.72
C VAL A 100 6.34 31.87 -12.97
N LEU A 101 6.71 30.68 -13.41
CA LEU A 101 7.50 30.47 -14.62
C LEU A 101 6.72 30.82 -15.90
N ILE A 102 5.40 30.56 -15.95
CA ILE A 102 4.53 31.00 -17.06
C ILE A 102 4.48 32.54 -17.13
N ASP A 103 4.37 33.21 -16.00
CA ASP A 103 4.39 34.66 -15.97
C ASP A 103 5.76 35.22 -16.41
N ALA A 104 6.85 34.54 -16.02
CA ALA A 104 8.21 34.92 -16.46
C ALA A 104 8.43 34.75 -17.97
N LEU A 105 7.69 33.89 -18.69
CA LEU A 105 7.73 33.80 -20.15
C LEU A 105 7.25 35.09 -20.87
N LYS A 106 6.58 35.99 -20.14
CA LYS A 106 6.07 37.26 -20.67
C LYS A 106 7.05 38.42 -20.48
N ASP A 107 8.10 38.24 -19.68
CA ASP A 107 9.15 39.27 -19.47
C ASP A 107 10.35 38.99 -20.39
N GLU A 108 10.52 39.85 -21.39
CA GLU A 108 11.56 39.71 -22.43
C GLU A 108 12.99 39.52 -21.86
N ASN A 109 13.25 40.04 -20.66
CA ASN A 109 14.57 39.96 -20.03
C ASN A 109 14.92 38.58 -19.46
N ILE A 110 13.89 37.78 -19.09
CA ILE A 110 14.05 36.48 -18.42
C ILE A 110 13.29 35.34 -19.11
N ALA A 111 12.49 35.63 -20.16
CA ALA A 111 11.64 34.66 -20.85
C ALA A 111 12.41 33.44 -21.36
N LYS A 112 13.60 33.65 -21.91
CA LYS A 112 14.46 32.58 -22.40
C LYS A 112 14.89 31.65 -21.28
N ASP A 113 15.37 32.21 -20.18
CA ASP A 113 15.81 31.39 -19.02
C ASP A 113 14.61 30.66 -18.35
N ALA A 114 13.45 31.31 -18.27
CA ALA A 114 12.21 30.69 -17.80
C ALA A 114 11.77 29.51 -18.68
N ALA A 115 11.89 29.64 -20.01
CA ALA A 115 11.60 28.56 -20.94
C ALA A 115 12.54 27.37 -20.74
N GLU A 116 13.85 27.62 -20.60
CA GLU A 116 14.81 26.52 -20.34
C GLU A 116 14.50 25.76 -19.05
N VAL A 117 13.99 26.42 -18.02
CA VAL A 117 13.55 25.80 -16.79
C VAL A 117 12.28 24.97 -17.00
N LEU A 118 11.25 25.55 -17.65
CA LEU A 118 9.97 24.88 -17.88
C LEU A 118 10.08 23.64 -18.75
N LYS A 119 11.03 23.59 -19.71
CA LYS A 119 11.28 22.41 -20.55
C LYS A 119 11.53 21.13 -19.77
N ASN A 120 12.01 21.24 -18.51
CA ASN A 120 12.35 20.09 -17.68
C ASN A 120 11.29 19.76 -16.62
N ILE A 121 10.25 20.57 -16.47
CA ILE A 121 9.14 20.34 -15.53
C ILE A 121 8.04 19.55 -16.20
N ILE A 122 7.66 18.40 -15.63
CA ILE A 122 6.61 17.51 -16.15
C ILE A 122 5.31 17.57 -15.35
N PHE A 123 5.34 17.96 -14.08
CA PHE A 123 4.15 18.06 -13.21
C PHE A 123 3.44 19.42 -13.41
N VAL A 124 2.96 19.67 -14.61
CA VAL A 124 2.31 20.94 -14.99
C VAL A 124 0.79 20.90 -14.90
N HIS A 125 0.20 19.68 -14.88
CA HIS A 125 -1.25 19.45 -14.76
C HIS A 125 -2.08 20.41 -15.64
N ASP A 126 -3.06 21.12 -15.07
CA ASP A 126 -3.97 22.04 -15.79
C ASP A 126 -3.24 23.24 -16.41
N ASN A 127 -2.06 23.60 -15.92
CA ASN A 127 -1.24 24.68 -16.49
C ASN A 127 -0.76 24.37 -17.91
N PHE A 128 -0.83 23.11 -18.37
CA PHE A 128 -0.57 22.77 -19.77
C PHE A 128 -1.40 23.62 -20.74
N HIS A 129 -2.69 23.77 -20.49
CA HIS A 129 -3.58 24.56 -21.36
C HIS A 129 -3.17 26.02 -21.41
N THR A 130 -2.72 26.59 -20.28
CA THR A 130 -2.26 27.98 -20.23
C THR A 130 -1.00 28.18 -21.08
N ILE A 131 -0.04 27.26 -21.04
CA ILE A 131 1.18 27.30 -21.83
C ILE A 131 0.86 27.08 -23.32
N ALA A 132 -0.04 26.15 -23.63
CA ALA A 132 -0.48 25.86 -24.99
C ALA A 132 -1.15 27.09 -25.63
N GLU A 133 -2.04 27.78 -24.94
CA GLU A 133 -2.66 29.02 -25.44
C GLU A 133 -1.63 30.15 -25.59
N LEU A 134 -0.72 30.31 -24.61
CA LEU A 134 0.32 31.32 -24.68
C LEU A 134 1.26 31.09 -25.87
N SER A 135 1.51 29.86 -26.25
CA SER A 135 2.41 29.48 -27.35
C SER A 135 1.96 30.00 -28.73
N LYS A 136 0.68 30.36 -28.89
CA LYS A 136 0.16 30.92 -30.13
C LYS A 136 0.77 32.28 -30.44
N ASN A 137 1.18 33.04 -29.42
CA ASN A 137 1.70 34.40 -29.54
C ASN A 137 3.04 34.61 -28.82
N ASN A 138 3.58 33.64 -28.16
CA ASN A 138 4.84 33.72 -27.44
C ASN A 138 5.82 32.63 -27.92
N PRO A 139 6.96 33.01 -28.54
CA PRO A 139 7.92 32.07 -29.11
C PRO A 139 8.55 31.15 -28.02
N HIS A 140 8.80 31.65 -26.82
CA HIS A 140 9.39 30.88 -25.75
C HIS A 140 8.42 29.83 -25.19
N ALA A 141 7.13 30.14 -25.07
CA ALA A 141 6.11 29.16 -24.75
C ALA A 141 5.99 28.06 -25.83
N LYS A 142 6.16 28.46 -27.11
CA LYS A 142 6.19 27.49 -28.23
C LYS A 142 7.41 26.57 -28.13
N GLU A 143 8.58 27.09 -27.78
CA GLU A 143 9.79 26.29 -27.54
C GLU A 143 9.59 25.27 -26.40
N VAL A 144 8.90 25.65 -25.31
CA VAL A 144 8.56 24.74 -24.21
C VAL A 144 7.68 23.60 -24.69
N LEU A 145 6.60 23.89 -25.41
CA LEU A 145 5.73 22.86 -25.98
C LEU A 145 6.48 21.92 -26.93
N GLN A 146 7.36 22.48 -27.77
CA GLN A 146 8.17 21.70 -28.70
C GLN A 146 9.15 20.78 -28.00
N SER A 147 9.76 21.25 -26.90
CA SER A 147 10.63 20.45 -26.04
C SER A 147 9.87 19.30 -25.36
N TRP A 148 8.65 19.55 -24.85
CA TRP A 148 7.81 18.49 -24.30
C TRP A 148 7.37 17.49 -25.38
N ALA A 149 7.00 17.96 -26.57
CA ALA A 149 6.64 17.10 -27.71
C ALA A 149 7.80 16.19 -28.15
N ASN A 150 9.05 16.66 -28.00
CA ASN A 150 10.26 15.90 -28.30
C ASN A 150 10.76 15.07 -27.10
N ALA A 151 10.09 15.14 -25.96
CA ALA A 151 10.48 14.50 -24.70
C ALA A 151 11.93 14.84 -24.28
N ASP A 152 12.36 16.10 -24.44
CA ASP A 152 13.74 16.51 -24.11
C ASP A 152 14.07 16.25 -22.63
N TRP A 153 13.10 16.42 -21.72
CA TRP A 153 13.21 16.10 -20.30
C TRP A 153 13.65 14.65 -20.03
N PHE A 154 13.29 13.72 -20.93
CA PHE A 154 13.66 12.32 -20.85
C PHE A 154 14.96 12.03 -21.62
N ASN A 155 15.08 12.58 -22.83
CA ASN A 155 16.22 12.31 -23.71
C ASN A 155 17.55 12.82 -23.14
N LYS A 156 17.52 13.90 -22.36
CA LYS A 156 18.70 14.45 -21.65
C LYS A 156 19.19 13.58 -20.50
N LYS A 157 18.34 12.68 -19.95
CA LYS A 157 18.74 11.77 -18.87
C LYS A 157 19.59 10.64 -19.41
N GLU A 158 20.63 10.29 -18.65
CA GLU A 158 21.53 9.19 -19.02
C GLU A 158 20.78 7.85 -19.05
N LYS A 159 21.14 7.01 -20.01
CA LYS A 159 20.72 5.62 -20.04
C LYS A 159 21.53 4.82 -19.03
N LEU A 160 20.99 3.69 -18.55
CA LEU A 160 21.78 2.76 -17.76
C LEU A 160 23.01 2.32 -18.55
N PRO A 161 24.18 2.13 -17.89
CA PRO A 161 25.36 1.59 -18.53
C PRO A 161 25.13 0.21 -19.15
N GLN A 162 25.84 -0.12 -20.23
CA GLN A 162 25.82 -1.47 -20.81
C GLN A 162 26.27 -2.54 -19.82
N VAL A 163 27.21 -2.16 -18.94
CA VAL A 163 27.74 -3.02 -17.88
C VAL A 163 27.76 -2.22 -16.56
N ILE A 164 27.12 -2.75 -15.56
CA ILE A 164 27.12 -2.20 -14.19
C ILE A 164 28.02 -3.08 -13.33
N LYS A 165 29.12 -2.52 -12.82
CA LYS A 165 30.03 -3.20 -11.90
C LYS A 165 29.47 -3.18 -10.49
N CYS A 166 29.19 -4.34 -9.94
CA CYS A 166 28.43 -4.52 -8.72
C CYS A 166 29.21 -5.25 -7.64
N ILE A 167 28.74 -5.11 -6.40
CA ILE A 167 29.15 -5.91 -5.25
C ILE A 167 27.91 -6.32 -4.44
N VAL A 168 27.89 -7.55 -3.98
CA VAL A 168 26.72 -8.16 -3.32
C VAL A 168 26.61 -7.73 -1.87
N PHE A 169 25.43 -7.21 -1.49
CA PHE A 169 24.94 -7.21 -0.12
C PHE A 169 23.81 -8.24 -0.01
N LYS A 170 24.09 -9.39 0.63
CA LYS A 170 23.16 -10.53 0.69
C LYS A 170 22.41 -10.62 2.01
N VAL A 171 21.11 -10.87 1.91
CA VAL A 171 20.26 -11.29 3.02
C VAL A 171 19.65 -12.65 2.64
N ALA A 172 20.13 -13.71 3.29
CA ALA A 172 19.71 -15.08 2.96
C ALA A 172 18.26 -15.36 3.41
N GLY A 173 17.56 -16.19 2.65
CA GLY A 173 16.19 -16.61 2.93
C GLY A 173 15.16 -15.56 2.52
N GLU A 174 14.04 -15.53 3.23
CA GLU A 174 12.98 -14.55 2.98
C GLU A 174 13.26 -13.25 3.74
N THR A 175 13.17 -12.13 3.04
CA THR A 175 13.13 -10.80 3.64
C THR A 175 11.75 -10.20 3.40
N ASN A 176 11.02 -9.99 4.46
CA ASN A 176 9.71 -9.35 4.39
C ASN A 176 9.82 -7.83 4.59
N THR A 177 8.74 -7.12 4.33
CA THR A 177 8.71 -5.66 4.49
C THR A 177 8.79 -5.19 5.95
N ASP A 178 8.56 -6.06 6.94
CA ASP A 178 8.80 -5.75 8.35
C ASP A 178 10.31 -5.77 8.67
N ASP A 179 11.11 -6.59 7.99
CA ASP A 179 12.57 -6.57 8.11
C ASP A 179 13.18 -5.29 7.55
N LEU A 180 12.65 -4.80 6.44
CA LEU A 180 13.13 -3.59 5.74
C LEU A 180 12.57 -2.29 6.32
N SER A 181 11.40 -2.34 6.91
CA SER A 181 10.63 -1.21 7.48
C SER A 181 9.79 -1.70 8.66
N PRO A 182 10.42 -1.85 9.85
CA PRO A 182 9.75 -2.44 11.01
C PRO A 182 8.47 -1.72 11.41
N ALA A 183 7.44 -2.49 11.75
CA ALA A 183 6.15 -1.97 12.20
C ALA A 183 6.28 -1.14 13.50
N GLY A 184 7.17 -1.56 14.40
CA GLY A 184 7.47 -0.85 15.65
C GLY A 184 8.05 0.56 15.45
N ASP A 185 8.68 0.82 14.29
CA ASP A 185 9.25 2.11 13.90
C ASP A 185 8.36 2.86 12.87
N ALA A 186 7.11 2.47 12.70
CA ALA A 186 6.22 3.04 11.69
C ALA A 186 6.04 4.57 11.78
N PHE A 187 6.17 5.13 12.98
CA PHE A 187 6.06 6.56 13.24
C PHE A 187 7.22 7.41 12.64
N THR A 188 8.33 6.75 12.25
CA THR A 188 9.47 7.45 11.61
C THR A 188 9.44 7.39 10.08
N ARG A 189 8.49 6.72 9.46
CA ARG A 189 8.47 6.45 8.00
C ARG A 189 8.50 7.69 7.11
N SER A 190 7.91 8.79 7.55
CA SER A 190 7.96 10.08 6.84
C SER A 190 9.34 10.73 6.89
N ASP A 191 10.16 10.38 7.86
CA ASP A 191 11.56 10.79 7.98
C ASP A 191 12.45 9.65 7.45
N ILE A 192 12.60 9.61 6.13
CA ILE A 192 13.27 8.50 5.43
C ILE A 192 14.66 8.19 6.02
N PRO A 193 15.55 9.17 6.24
CA PRO A 193 16.88 8.92 6.83
C PRO A 193 16.83 8.26 8.21
N LEU A 194 15.93 8.73 9.06
CA LEU A 194 15.77 8.18 10.40
C LEU A 194 15.20 6.77 10.35
N HIS A 195 14.17 6.55 9.52
CA HIS A 195 13.53 5.25 9.38
C HIS A 195 14.47 4.20 8.80
N ALA A 196 15.30 4.58 7.82
CA ALA A 196 16.28 3.69 7.19
C ALA A 196 17.32 3.13 8.17
N ASN A 197 17.59 3.81 9.29
CA ASN A 197 18.45 3.27 10.35
C ASN A 197 17.88 2.04 11.05
N ALA A 198 16.58 1.77 10.90
CA ALA A 198 15.94 0.58 11.44
C ALA A 198 15.98 -0.63 10.48
N MET A 199 16.43 -0.45 9.24
CA MET A 199 16.48 -1.51 8.23
C MET A 199 17.34 -2.68 8.69
N LEU A 200 16.75 -3.89 8.66
CA LEU A 200 17.41 -5.17 9.01
C LEU A 200 17.97 -5.29 10.44
N LYS A 201 17.69 -4.34 11.34
CA LYS A 201 18.28 -4.29 12.68
C LYS A 201 18.06 -5.57 13.51
N VAL A 202 16.92 -6.25 13.30
CA VAL A 202 16.58 -7.52 13.98
C VAL A 202 16.97 -8.71 13.12
N ARG A 203 16.74 -8.60 11.80
CA ARG A 203 16.95 -9.70 10.85
C ARG A 203 18.42 -10.03 10.63
N GLN A 204 19.26 -9.01 10.53
CA GLN A 204 20.70 -9.14 10.25
C GLN A 204 21.46 -7.96 10.86
N ALA A 205 21.84 -8.09 12.13
CA ALA A 205 22.60 -7.05 12.83
C ALA A 205 23.92 -6.72 12.11
N GLY A 206 24.33 -5.44 12.10
CA GLY A 206 25.53 -4.96 11.42
C GLY A 206 25.37 -4.74 9.90
N SER A 207 24.14 -4.84 9.37
CA SER A 207 23.87 -4.65 7.94
C SER A 207 24.27 -3.28 7.40
N LEU A 208 23.98 -2.22 8.14
CA LEU A 208 24.28 -0.86 7.71
C LEU A 208 25.79 -0.58 7.66
N GLU A 209 26.54 -1.09 8.64
CA GLU A 209 28.00 -1.02 8.67
C GLU A 209 28.60 -1.81 7.50
N LYS A 210 28.04 -2.98 7.19
CA LYS A 210 28.47 -3.79 6.05
C LYS A 210 28.21 -3.10 4.72
N ILE A 211 27.04 -2.46 4.54
CA ILE A 211 26.77 -1.65 3.35
C ILE A 211 27.80 -0.51 3.21
N LYS A 212 28.11 0.19 4.30
CA LYS A 212 29.12 1.27 4.28
C LYS A 212 30.52 0.73 3.94
N GLU A 213 30.87 -0.46 4.41
CA GLU A 213 32.13 -1.13 4.04
C GLU A 213 32.16 -1.47 2.55
N LEU A 214 31.10 -2.08 2.02
CA LEU A 214 31.01 -2.50 0.61
C LEU A 214 31.08 -1.30 -0.35
N LYS A 215 30.49 -0.17 0.01
CA LYS A 215 30.58 1.09 -0.77
C LYS A 215 32.00 1.59 -0.99
N LYS A 216 32.94 1.26 -0.11
CA LYS A 216 34.37 1.64 -0.28
C LYS A 216 35.02 0.99 -1.50
N SER A 217 34.43 -0.05 -2.06
CA SER A 217 34.89 -0.69 -3.30
C SER A 217 34.72 0.19 -4.54
N GLY A 218 33.90 1.24 -4.47
CA GLY A 218 33.52 2.07 -5.61
C GLY A 218 32.60 1.39 -6.61
N ARG A 219 32.06 0.21 -6.28
CA ARG A 219 31.08 -0.53 -7.09
C ARG A 219 29.67 -0.22 -6.60
N GLU A 220 28.68 -0.43 -7.46
CA GLU A 220 27.26 -0.37 -7.05
C GLU A 220 26.96 -1.53 -6.09
N VAL A 221 26.50 -1.20 -4.88
CA VAL A 221 26.09 -2.20 -3.90
C VAL A 221 24.68 -2.67 -4.25
N VAL A 222 24.52 -3.97 -4.49
CA VAL A 222 23.23 -4.57 -4.87
C VAL A 222 22.65 -5.32 -3.71
N TYR A 223 21.37 -5.03 -3.39
CA TYR A 223 20.60 -5.84 -2.43
C TYR A 223 20.25 -7.18 -3.08
N VAL A 224 20.67 -8.28 -2.49
CA VAL A 224 20.43 -9.65 -3.00
C VAL A 224 19.76 -10.50 -1.92
N GLY A 225 18.61 -11.11 -2.28
CA GLY A 225 17.88 -12.03 -1.39
C GLY A 225 17.23 -13.18 -2.13
N ASP A 226 16.91 -14.28 -1.43
CA ASP A 226 16.25 -15.42 -2.07
C ASP A 226 14.77 -15.07 -2.39
N VAL A 227 14.03 -14.58 -1.39
CA VAL A 227 12.67 -14.07 -1.53
C VAL A 227 12.61 -12.68 -0.89
N VAL A 228 12.27 -11.66 -1.65
CA VAL A 228 12.37 -10.26 -1.22
C VAL A 228 11.02 -9.57 -1.22
N GLY A 229 10.72 -8.86 -0.12
CA GLY A 229 9.64 -7.89 -0.05
C GLY A 229 8.24 -8.47 0.17
N THR A 230 8.13 -9.67 0.76
CA THR A 230 6.83 -10.24 1.15
C THR A 230 6.15 -9.41 2.24
N GLY A 231 4.85 -9.59 2.41
CA GLY A 231 4.08 -8.94 3.45
C GLY A 231 3.40 -7.63 3.01
N SER A 232 3.58 -6.56 3.77
CA SER A 232 2.83 -5.32 3.62
C SER A 232 3.30 -4.45 2.45
N SER A 233 2.38 -3.68 1.85
CA SER A 233 2.66 -2.75 0.74
C SER A 233 3.34 -1.44 1.24
N ARG A 234 4.56 -1.55 1.77
CA ARG A 234 5.27 -0.41 2.37
C ARG A 234 6.30 0.20 1.42
N LYS A 235 6.02 1.40 0.90
CA LYS A 235 7.05 2.17 0.18
C LYS A 235 8.26 2.47 1.06
N SER A 236 8.09 2.61 2.37
CA SER A 236 9.20 2.78 3.31
C SER A 236 10.22 1.65 3.27
N ALA A 237 9.84 0.44 2.87
CA ALA A 237 10.79 -0.65 2.70
C ALA A 237 11.78 -0.39 1.57
N ILE A 238 11.29 0.02 0.39
CA ILE A 238 12.19 0.39 -0.71
C ILE A 238 12.90 1.73 -0.44
N ASN A 239 12.26 2.70 0.21
CA ASN A 239 12.91 3.95 0.60
C ASN A 239 14.11 3.70 1.53
N SER A 240 14.02 2.72 2.45
CA SER A 240 15.15 2.34 3.30
C SER A 240 16.31 1.77 2.48
N ILE A 241 16.04 0.91 1.51
CA ILE A 241 17.05 0.39 0.60
C ILE A 241 17.65 1.55 -0.24
N GLN A 242 16.79 2.40 -0.80
CA GLN A 242 17.25 3.52 -1.63
C GLN A 242 18.06 4.55 -0.85
N TRP A 243 17.71 4.80 0.43
CA TRP A 243 18.50 5.66 1.29
C TRP A 243 19.95 5.19 1.40
N HIS A 244 20.15 3.88 1.54
CA HIS A 244 21.48 3.31 1.67
C HIS A 244 22.15 2.98 0.33
N LEU A 245 21.39 2.62 -0.72
CA LEU A 245 21.96 2.13 -2.00
C LEU A 245 21.64 3.02 -3.21
N GLY A 246 20.74 3.97 -3.08
CA GLY A 246 20.37 4.91 -4.13
C GLY A 246 21.23 6.19 -4.16
N LYS A 247 20.80 7.15 -4.98
CA LYS A 247 21.43 8.46 -5.19
C LYS A 247 20.47 9.58 -4.80
N GLU A 248 21.02 10.71 -4.38
CA GLU A 248 20.28 11.93 -4.09
C GLU A 248 19.46 12.39 -5.30
N ILE A 249 18.31 12.98 -5.03
CA ILE A 249 17.45 13.61 -6.04
C ILE A 249 17.64 15.12 -5.92
N GLU A 250 18.04 15.78 -6.99
CA GLU A 250 18.23 17.23 -7.03
C GLU A 250 16.94 17.96 -6.61
N GLY A 251 17.05 18.86 -5.66
CA GLY A 251 15.92 19.64 -5.13
C GLY A 251 14.94 18.89 -4.24
N VAL A 252 15.20 17.62 -3.92
CA VAL A 252 14.35 16.80 -3.01
C VAL A 252 15.18 16.36 -1.81
N PRO A 253 15.13 17.10 -0.70
CA PRO A 253 15.91 16.76 0.49
C PRO A 253 15.43 15.44 1.13
N ASN A 254 16.38 14.72 1.73
CA ASN A 254 16.14 13.52 2.53
C ASN A 254 15.46 12.35 1.79
N LYS A 255 15.58 12.29 0.48
CA LYS A 255 15.07 11.20 -0.35
C LYS A 255 16.08 10.82 -1.42
N HIS A 256 16.25 9.51 -1.64
CA HIS A 256 17.07 8.96 -2.70
C HIS A 256 16.22 8.18 -3.70
N SER A 257 16.72 8.00 -4.91
CA SER A 257 16.13 7.15 -5.95
C SER A 257 17.17 6.21 -6.54
N GLY A 258 16.76 5.30 -7.41
CA GLY A 258 17.65 4.29 -7.98
C GLY A 258 17.90 3.13 -7.02
N GLY A 259 19.09 2.54 -7.10
CA GLY A 259 19.43 1.30 -6.40
C GLY A 259 18.95 0.06 -7.14
N ILE A 260 19.61 -1.07 -6.88
CA ILE A 260 19.33 -2.35 -7.52
C ILE A 260 18.95 -3.39 -6.47
N VAL A 261 17.82 -4.09 -6.71
CA VAL A 261 17.33 -5.17 -5.86
C VAL A 261 17.23 -6.43 -6.69
N MET A 262 17.90 -7.49 -6.27
CA MET A 262 17.89 -8.79 -6.95
C MET A 262 17.30 -9.86 -6.04
N GLY A 263 16.50 -10.75 -6.63
CA GLY A 263 15.96 -11.90 -5.91
C GLY A 263 15.61 -13.04 -6.83
N SER A 264 15.65 -14.29 -6.29
CA SER A 264 15.06 -15.43 -6.99
C SER A 264 13.55 -15.23 -7.13
N THR A 265 12.96 -14.57 -6.13
CA THR A 265 11.57 -14.08 -6.14
C THR A 265 11.51 -12.69 -5.52
N ILE A 266 10.82 -11.76 -6.14
CA ILE A 266 10.47 -10.46 -5.54
C ILE A 266 8.94 -10.39 -5.46
N ALA A 267 8.43 -10.13 -4.25
CA ALA A 267 6.98 -10.04 -4.07
C ALA A 267 6.37 -8.94 -4.95
N PRO A 268 5.25 -9.19 -5.63
CA PRO A 268 4.74 -8.29 -6.68
C PRO A 268 4.48 -6.86 -6.23
N ILE A 269 3.92 -6.67 -5.03
CA ILE A 269 3.65 -5.33 -4.49
C ILE A 269 4.98 -4.59 -4.22
N PHE A 270 5.99 -5.29 -3.71
CA PHE A 270 7.30 -4.72 -3.48
C PHE A 270 8.01 -4.40 -4.80
N PHE A 271 7.92 -5.30 -5.79
CA PHE A 271 8.44 -5.09 -7.14
C PHE A 271 7.86 -3.80 -7.76
N ASN A 272 6.53 -3.68 -7.75
CA ASN A 272 5.84 -2.50 -8.27
C ASN A 272 6.25 -1.21 -7.52
N THR A 273 6.40 -1.30 -6.19
CA THR A 273 6.81 -0.15 -5.37
C THR A 273 8.26 0.27 -5.67
N ALA A 274 9.15 -0.69 -5.91
CA ALA A 274 10.52 -0.43 -6.35
C ALA A 274 10.56 0.24 -7.73
N GLN A 275 9.78 -0.25 -8.66
CA GLN A 275 9.57 0.28 -10.00
C GLN A 275 9.06 1.74 -9.96
N ASP A 276 8.02 2.02 -9.15
CA ASP A 276 7.46 3.37 -8.97
C ASP A 276 8.48 4.36 -8.41
N SER A 277 9.42 3.86 -7.60
CA SER A 277 10.46 4.66 -6.92
C SER A 277 11.75 4.81 -7.74
N GLY A 278 11.80 4.26 -8.95
CA GLY A 278 12.97 4.34 -9.84
C GLY A 278 14.11 3.38 -9.47
N ALA A 279 13.89 2.39 -8.61
CA ALA A 279 14.84 1.30 -8.40
C ALA A 279 14.78 0.30 -9.58
N LEU A 280 15.83 -0.50 -9.72
CA LEU A 280 15.89 -1.59 -10.70
C LEU A 280 15.70 -2.94 -10.01
N PRO A 281 14.48 -3.49 -9.97
CA PRO A 281 14.24 -4.84 -9.48
C PRO A 281 14.57 -5.87 -10.57
N ILE A 282 15.37 -6.90 -10.20
CA ILE A 282 15.76 -7.98 -11.11
C ILE A 282 15.41 -9.32 -10.48
N ILE A 283 14.61 -10.12 -11.17
CA ILE A 283 14.30 -11.50 -10.78
C ILE A 283 15.20 -12.43 -11.57
N CYS A 284 16.09 -13.14 -10.86
CA CYS A 284 16.99 -14.14 -11.45
C CYS A 284 17.47 -15.12 -10.37
N ASP A 285 18.10 -16.22 -10.78
CA ASP A 285 18.76 -17.12 -9.83
C ASP A 285 19.93 -16.41 -9.15
N VAL A 286 19.84 -16.26 -7.82
CA VAL A 286 20.85 -15.61 -6.97
C VAL A 286 21.66 -16.60 -6.12
N THR A 287 21.51 -17.91 -6.34
CA THR A 287 22.16 -18.97 -5.52
C THR A 287 23.68 -18.91 -5.56
N ASN A 288 24.25 -18.46 -6.65
CA ASN A 288 25.71 -18.36 -6.86
C ASN A 288 26.32 -17.01 -6.43
N LEU A 289 25.52 -16.15 -5.76
CA LEU A 289 25.95 -14.87 -5.26
C LEU A 289 26.04 -14.89 -3.73
N GLU A 290 27.22 -14.59 -3.18
CA GLU A 290 27.47 -14.51 -1.75
C GLU A 290 27.84 -13.09 -1.33
N MET A 291 27.74 -12.80 -0.02
CA MET A 291 28.07 -11.48 0.55
C MET A 291 29.48 -11.03 0.14
N GLY A 292 29.61 -9.89 -0.48
CA GLY A 292 30.87 -9.29 -0.90
C GLY A 292 31.39 -9.78 -2.25
N ASP A 293 30.67 -10.65 -2.94
CA ASP A 293 31.04 -11.04 -4.31
C ASP A 293 30.99 -9.86 -5.26
N GLU A 294 32.03 -9.75 -6.08
CA GLU A 294 32.06 -8.80 -7.21
C GLU A 294 31.49 -9.47 -8.46
N PHE A 295 30.65 -8.75 -9.17
CA PHE A 295 29.98 -9.26 -10.38
C PHE A 295 29.59 -8.09 -11.30
N GLU A 296 29.07 -8.41 -12.48
CA GLU A 296 28.57 -7.46 -13.46
C GLU A 296 27.14 -7.78 -13.85
N ILE A 297 26.33 -6.72 -13.95
CA ILE A 297 24.98 -6.78 -14.53
C ILE A 297 25.05 -6.22 -15.94
N HIS A 298 24.58 -6.99 -16.92
CA HIS A 298 24.41 -6.59 -18.32
C HIS A 298 22.91 -6.39 -18.58
N PRO A 299 22.34 -5.21 -18.27
CA PRO A 299 20.88 -5.03 -18.25
C PRO A 299 20.21 -5.18 -19.61
N TYR A 300 20.93 -4.89 -20.69
CA TYR A 300 20.39 -4.99 -22.06
C TYR A 300 20.52 -6.40 -22.64
N GLU A 301 21.44 -7.21 -22.12
CA GLU A 301 21.63 -8.61 -22.51
C GLU A 301 20.87 -9.58 -21.59
N GLY A 302 20.43 -9.11 -20.42
CA GLY A 302 19.77 -9.96 -19.43
C GLY A 302 20.71 -10.97 -18.77
N LYS A 303 21.97 -10.59 -18.48
CA LYS A 303 22.97 -11.51 -17.95
C LYS A 303 23.64 -11.00 -16.68
N ILE A 304 23.94 -11.92 -15.78
CA ILE A 304 24.78 -11.73 -14.61
C ILE A 304 26.11 -12.42 -14.86
N ILE A 305 27.19 -11.68 -14.84
CA ILE A 305 28.55 -12.19 -15.09
C ILE A 305 29.37 -12.13 -13.80
N LYS A 306 29.96 -13.27 -13.41
CA LYS A 306 30.92 -13.34 -12.27
C LYS A 306 32.16 -14.07 -12.74
N ASN A 307 33.32 -13.50 -12.47
CA ASN A 307 34.62 -14.04 -12.91
C ASN A 307 34.68 -14.37 -14.41
N GLY A 308 34.07 -13.52 -15.25
CA GLY A 308 34.03 -13.67 -16.71
C GLY A 308 33.06 -14.72 -17.24
N SER A 309 32.27 -15.38 -16.38
CA SER A 309 31.29 -16.39 -16.76
C SER A 309 29.86 -15.94 -16.43
N ALA A 310 28.91 -16.24 -17.30
CA ALA A 310 27.50 -16.04 -17.01
C ALA A 310 27.05 -17.03 -15.95
N ILE A 311 26.56 -16.52 -14.80
CA ILE A 311 26.07 -17.32 -13.68
C ILE A 311 24.56 -17.34 -13.57
N ALA A 312 23.89 -16.37 -14.19
CA ALA A 312 22.43 -16.30 -14.28
C ALA A 312 22.01 -15.49 -15.50
N GLU A 313 20.80 -15.74 -15.98
CA GLU A 313 20.13 -14.95 -17.01
C GLU A 313 18.82 -14.40 -16.45
N PHE A 314 18.37 -13.25 -16.98
CA PHE A 314 17.10 -12.63 -16.59
C PHE A 314 16.45 -11.93 -17.78
N THR A 315 15.15 -11.75 -17.69
CA THR A 315 14.39 -10.88 -18.61
C THR A 315 13.76 -9.76 -17.79
N LEU A 316 14.03 -8.52 -18.17
CA LEU A 316 13.37 -7.37 -17.53
C LEU A 316 11.90 -7.33 -17.96
N SER A 317 11.02 -7.41 -16.98
CA SER A 317 9.58 -7.33 -17.18
C SER A 317 8.98 -6.36 -16.15
N PRO A 318 8.22 -5.32 -16.58
CA PRO A 318 7.85 -5.06 -17.99
C PRO A 318 9.05 -4.59 -18.84
N ASN A 319 8.90 -4.69 -20.16
CA ASN A 319 9.92 -4.24 -21.11
C ASN A 319 10.21 -2.72 -21.02
N THR A 320 9.32 -1.95 -20.39
CA THR A 320 9.45 -0.51 -20.13
C THR A 320 10.38 -0.19 -18.96
N LEU A 321 10.84 -1.17 -18.19
CA LEU A 321 11.54 -0.97 -16.92
C LEU A 321 12.81 -0.12 -17.04
N LEU A 322 13.54 -0.25 -18.14
CA LEU A 322 14.74 0.60 -18.40
C LEU A 322 14.38 2.08 -18.58
N ASP A 323 13.28 2.36 -19.28
CA ASP A 323 12.77 3.73 -19.44
C ASP A 323 12.26 4.28 -18.12
N GLU A 324 11.63 3.44 -17.31
CA GLU A 324 11.13 3.83 -15.98
C GLU A 324 12.30 4.24 -15.06
N VAL A 325 13.33 3.41 -14.98
CA VAL A 325 14.54 3.74 -14.21
C VAL A 325 15.18 5.04 -14.74
N ARG A 326 15.28 5.20 -16.06
CA ARG A 326 15.81 6.43 -16.69
C ARG A 326 14.95 7.65 -16.38
N ALA A 327 13.63 7.51 -16.34
CA ALA A 327 12.72 8.61 -15.98
C ALA A 327 12.79 9.02 -14.50
N GLY A 328 13.29 8.14 -13.63
CA GLY A 328 13.30 8.29 -12.18
C GLY A 328 12.13 7.57 -11.50
N GLY A 329 11.48 6.67 -12.21
CA GLY A 329 10.37 5.82 -11.78
C GLY A 329 9.25 5.74 -12.81
N ARG A 330 8.38 4.74 -12.63
CA ARG A 330 7.23 4.52 -13.51
C ARG A 330 6.27 5.72 -13.51
N ILE A 331 6.03 6.34 -12.35
CA ILE A 331 5.12 7.48 -12.21
C ILE A 331 5.60 8.70 -13.03
N PRO A 332 6.84 9.19 -12.90
CA PRO A 332 7.36 10.25 -13.74
C PRO A 332 7.32 9.91 -15.23
N LEU A 333 7.59 8.65 -15.60
CA LEU A 333 7.52 8.21 -17.01
C LEU A 333 6.10 8.36 -17.57
N ILE A 334 5.08 7.89 -16.84
CA ILE A 334 3.68 7.97 -17.30
C ILE A 334 3.23 9.42 -17.45
N ILE A 335 3.50 10.25 -16.45
CA ILE A 335 3.12 11.67 -16.48
C ILE A 335 3.83 12.40 -17.62
N GLY A 336 5.14 12.20 -17.77
CA GLY A 336 5.92 12.85 -18.82
C GLY A 336 5.56 12.36 -20.22
N ARG A 337 5.26 11.08 -20.41
CA ARG A 337 4.74 10.52 -21.66
C ARG A 337 3.37 11.13 -22.01
N GLY A 338 2.47 11.23 -21.03
CA GLY A 338 1.18 11.90 -21.20
C GLY A 338 1.33 13.38 -21.60
N LEU A 339 2.28 14.10 -21.00
CA LEU A 339 2.62 15.47 -21.36
C LEU A 339 3.14 15.56 -22.80
N CYS A 340 4.04 14.66 -23.19
CA CYS A 340 4.55 14.57 -24.58
C CYS A 340 3.40 14.34 -25.58
N THR A 341 2.49 13.40 -25.31
CA THR A 341 1.33 13.14 -26.16
C THR A 341 0.45 14.37 -26.32
N LYS A 342 0.08 15.03 -25.22
CA LYS A 342 -0.72 16.28 -25.25
C LYS A 342 -0.05 17.40 -26.05
N ALA A 343 1.27 17.56 -25.90
CA ALA A 343 2.03 18.57 -26.62
C ALA A 343 2.06 18.28 -28.13
N ARG A 344 2.25 17.03 -28.54
CA ARG A 344 2.23 16.59 -29.94
C ARG A 344 0.85 16.78 -30.57
N GLU A 345 -0.20 16.38 -29.87
CA GLU A 345 -1.59 16.58 -30.31
C GLU A 345 -1.89 18.06 -30.55
N PHE A 346 -1.50 18.95 -29.62
CA PHE A 346 -1.70 20.39 -29.76
C PHE A 346 -0.92 20.97 -30.95
N LEU A 347 0.30 20.47 -31.18
CA LEU A 347 1.16 20.91 -32.29
C LEU A 347 0.82 20.22 -33.62
N GLY A 348 -0.15 19.31 -33.68
CA GLY A 348 -0.50 18.56 -34.89
C GLY A 348 0.61 17.60 -35.35
N MET A 349 1.42 17.10 -34.44
CA MET A 349 2.51 16.15 -34.73
C MET A 349 1.99 14.71 -34.66
N GLU A 350 2.59 13.81 -35.42
CA GLU A 350 2.32 12.38 -35.35
C GLU A 350 2.65 11.78 -33.94
N SER A 351 2.12 10.57 -33.66
CA SER A 351 2.44 9.84 -32.44
C SER A 351 3.97 9.61 -32.30
N GLU A 352 4.46 9.62 -31.06
CA GLU A 352 5.89 9.50 -30.79
C GLU A 352 6.38 8.04 -30.84
N ASN A 353 7.69 7.87 -31.06
CA ASN A 353 8.44 6.60 -30.97
C ASN A 353 9.63 6.71 -30.00
N ILE A 354 9.57 7.61 -29.03
CA ILE A 354 10.68 7.93 -28.11
C ILE A 354 10.73 6.93 -26.98
N PHE A 355 9.56 6.59 -26.43
CA PHE A 355 9.43 5.68 -25.29
C PHE A 355 9.21 4.26 -25.73
N THR A 356 9.77 3.30 -24.98
CA THR A 356 9.48 1.88 -25.15
C THR A 356 7.98 1.65 -24.96
N LYS A 357 7.33 1.11 -25.99
CA LYS A 357 5.92 0.74 -25.88
C LYS A 357 5.78 -0.55 -25.08
N PRO A 358 4.83 -0.63 -24.13
CA PRO A 358 4.54 -1.89 -23.44
C PRO A 358 4.25 -3.00 -24.43
N GLU A 359 4.84 -4.16 -24.21
CA GLU A 359 4.50 -5.36 -25.00
C GLU A 359 3.03 -5.69 -24.82
N GLN A 360 2.38 -6.01 -25.92
CA GLN A 360 1.02 -6.50 -25.91
C GLN A 360 1.04 -8.02 -26.19
N PRO A 361 0.33 -8.82 -25.40
CA PRO A 361 0.25 -10.25 -25.62
C PRO A 361 -0.41 -10.53 -26.97
N LYS A 362 -0.07 -11.67 -27.57
CA LYS A 362 -0.78 -12.14 -28.76
C LYS A 362 -2.28 -12.26 -28.43
N SER A 363 -3.13 -11.85 -29.36
CA SER A 363 -4.58 -12.00 -29.20
C SER A 363 -4.93 -13.46 -28.90
N SER A 364 -5.61 -13.71 -27.80
CA SER A 364 -6.12 -15.04 -27.46
C SER A 364 -7.64 -15.07 -27.67
N SER A 365 -8.12 -16.14 -28.30
CA SER A 365 -9.57 -16.45 -28.38
C SER A 365 -10.03 -17.13 -27.08
N GLY A 366 -11.28 -16.94 -26.72
CA GLY A 366 -11.94 -17.54 -25.55
C GLY A 366 -12.54 -16.48 -24.64
N GLY A 367 -13.34 -16.94 -23.70
CA GLY A 367 -14.03 -16.10 -22.71
C GLY A 367 -13.09 -15.37 -21.77
N TYR A 368 -13.64 -14.42 -21.07
CA TYR A 368 -12.94 -13.62 -20.06
C TYR A 368 -13.28 -14.12 -18.65
N THR A 369 -12.29 -14.09 -17.76
CA THR A 369 -12.53 -14.31 -16.32
C THR A 369 -13.29 -13.11 -15.73
N LEU A 370 -13.82 -13.26 -14.51
CA LEU A 370 -14.50 -12.17 -13.81
C LEU A 370 -13.59 -10.95 -13.65
N ALA A 371 -12.35 -11.17 -13.20
CA ALA A 371 -11.36 -10.11 -13.02
C ALA A 371 -11.01 -9.41 -14.36
N GLN A 372 -10.86 -10.16 -15.44
CA GLN A 372 -10.59 -9.61 -16.78
C GLN A 372 -11.73 -8.70 -17.27
N LYS A 373 -12.98 -9.04 -16.95
CA LYS A 373 -14.15 -8.19 -17.27
C LYS A 373 -14.21 -6.94 -16.41
N MET A 374 -13.94 -7.04 -15.10
CA MET A 374 -13.89 -5.88 -14.22
C MET A 374 -12.84 -4.86 -14.68
N LEU A 375 -11.64 -5.33 -15.01
CA LEU A 375 -10.56 -4.51 -15.53
C LEU A 375 -10.90 -3.94 -16.92
N GLY A 376 -11.49 -4.75 -17.79
CA GLY A 376 -11.96 -4.30 -19.10
C GLY A 376 -12.98 -3.18 -19.00
N ARG A 377 -13.99 -3.33 -18.14
CA ARG A 377 -15.00 -2.31 -17.85
C ARG A 377 -14.37 -0.99 -17.38
N ALA A 378 -13.36 -1.07 -16.50
CA ALA A 378 -12.63 0.11 -16.03
C ALA A 378 -11.78 0.79 -17.11
N CYS A 379 -11.51 0.09 -18.21
CA CYS A 379 -10.82 0.60 -19.41
C CYS A 379 -11.79 0.95 -20.56
N GLY A 380 -13.10 0.80 -20.36
CA GLY A 380 -14.10 1.07 -21.40
C GLY A 380 -14.19 -0.02 -22.50
N VAL A 381 -13.72 -1.25 -22.20
CA VAL A 381 -13.75 -2.41 -23.12
C VAL A 381 -14.42 -3.61 -22.44
N GLU A 382 -14.81 -4.62 -23.21
CA GLU A 382 -15.51 -5.81 -22.70
C GLU A 382 -14.65 -6.61 -21.71
N GLY A 383 -13.36 -6.77 -22.01
CA GLY A 383 -12.43 -7.50 -21.18
C GLY A 383 -10.98 -7.27 -21.62
N VAL A 384 -10.06 -7.64 -20.75
CA VAL A 384 -8.61 -7.54 -21.00
C VAL A 384 -7.95 -8.91 -20.84
N ARG A 385 -6.72 -9.05 -21.36
CA ARG A 385 -5.97 -10.31 -21.31
C ARG A 385 -4.73 -10.18 -20.41
N PRO A 386 -4.28 -11.28 -19.77
CA PRO A 386 -3.03 -11.30 -19.05
C PRO A 386 -1.84 -10.80 -19.90
N GLY A 387 -0.98 -10.00 -19.28
CA GLY A 387 0.17 -9.37 -19.94
C GLY A 387 -0.13 -8.05 -20.65
N MET A 388 -1.40 -7.66 -20.82
CA MET A 388 -1.74 -6.33 -21.35
C MET A 388 -1.35 -5.25 -20.33
N TYR A 389 -0.71 -4.18 -20.80
CA TYR A 389 -0.60 -2.95 -20.05
C TYR A 389 -1.89 -2.14 -20.18
N ILE A 390 -2.47 -1.75 -19.07
CA ILE A 390 -3.70 -0.95 -18.99
C ILE A 390 -3.58 0.16 -17.93
N GLU A 391 -4.43 1.16 -18.05
CA GLU A 391 -4.61 2.23 -17.05
C GLU A 391 -6.09 2.33 -16.65
N PRO A 392 -6.61 1.38 -15.85
CA PRO A 392 -8.01 1.34 -15.48
C PRO A 392 -8.40 2.54 -14.62
N ILE A 393 -9.62 3.05 -14.80
CA ILE A 393 -10.22 4.04 -13.91
C ILE A 393 -10.32 3.43 -12.51
N THR A 394 -9.75 4.14 -11.54
CA THR A 394 -9.67 3.72 -10.13
C THR A 394 -10.62 4.57 -9.30
N LEU A 395 -11.80 4.00 -8.97
CA LEU A 395 -12.88 4.76 -8.33
C LEU A 395 -12.77 4.87 -6.81
N THR A 396 -12.03 3.96 -6.17
CA THR A 396 -11.94 3.93 -4.71
C THR A 396 -10.48 3.76 -4.28
N VAL A 397 -9.99 4.68 -3.45
CA VAL A 397 -8.61 4.72 -2.97
C VAL A 397 -8.59 4.78 -1.44
N GLY A 398 -7.85 3.86 -0.83
CA GLY A 398 -7.68 3.79 0.63
C GLY A 398 -6.29 4.25 1.08
N SER A 399 -6.24 5.14 2.07
CA SER A 399 -5.02 5.55 2.76
C SER A 399 -5.16 5.31 4.26
N GLN A 400 -4.16 4.73 4.89
CA GLN A 400 -4.15 4.47 6.32
C GLN A 400 -2.99 5.18 7.02
N ASP A 401 -3.08 5.34 8.32
CA ASP A 401 -2.23 6.20 9.14
C ASP A 401 -0.73 5.86 9.12
N THR A 402 -0.35 4.60 8.98
CA THR A 402 1.08 4.23 8.93
C THR A 402 1.75 4.48 7.58
N THR A 403 0.96 4.73 6.53
CA THR A 403 1.43 5.11 5.19
C THR A 403 0.92 6.49 4.75
N GLY A 404 -0.09 7.03 5.44
CA GLY A 404 -0.72 8.31 5.14
C GLY A 404 0.22 9.51 5.09
N PRO A 405 1.19 9.66 6.02
CA PRO A 405 2.20 10.71 5.93
C PRO A 405 3.02 10.62 4.65
N MET A 406 3.40 9.41 4.24
CA MET A 406 4.14 9.20 2.99
C MET A 406 3.25 9.47 1.78
N THR A 407 1.99 9.02 1.81
CA THR A 407 1.02 9.30 0.74
C THR A 407 0.81 10.82 0.60
N ARG A 408 0.69 11.54 1.72
CA ARG A 408 0.62 13.02 1.73
C ARG A 408 1.85 13.64 1.06
N ASP A 409 3.03 13.19 1.43
CA ASP A 409 4.29 13.75 0.90
C ASP A 409 4.43 13.43 -0.60
N GLU A 410 4.03 12.25 -1.05
CA GLU A 410 3.95 11.90 -2.47
C GLU A 410 2.92 12.76 -3.23
N ILE A 411 1.74 13.03 -2.64
CA ILE A 411 0.73 13.94 -3.23
C ILE A 411 1.32 15.35 -3.39
N LYS A 412 2.09 15.83 -2.40
CA LYS A 412 2.77 17.12 -2.48
C LYS A 412 3.81 17.15 -3.61
N GLU A 413 4.61 16.09 -3.75
CA GLU A 413 5.60 15.95 -4.83
C GLU A 413 4.94 15.84 -6.22
N LEU A 414 3.76 15.18 -6.32
CA LEU A 414 2.96 15.15 -7.54
C LEU A 414 2.33 16.50 -7.87
N ALA A 415 2.53 17.51 -7.03
CA ALA A 415 2.13 18.89 -7.23
C ALA A 415 0.62 19.10 -7.44
N SER A 416 -0.23 18.29 -6.81
CA SER A 416 -1.68 18.35 -6.95
C SER A 416 -2.39 18.93 -5.73
N LEU A 417 -3.39 19.80 -5.99
CA LEU A 417 -4.24 20.42 -4.97
C LEU A 417 -5.62 19.75 -4.84
N GLY A 418 -5.91 18.69 -5.60
CA GLY A 418 -7.19 18.00 -5.58
C GLY A 418 -7.09 16.53 -5.96
N PHE A 419 -8.13 15.76 -5.66
CA PHE A 419 -8.26 14.36 -6.07
C PHE A 419 -9.17 14.25 -7.30
N ASN A 420 -8.73 13.45 -8.29
CA ASN A 420 -9.54 13.05 -9.43
C ASN A 420 -10.18 11.67 -9.25
N ALA A 421 -9.66 10.85 -8.32
CA ALA A 421 -10.36 9.63 -7.93
C ALA A 421 -11.71 9.98 -7.29
N ASP A 422 -12.76 9.23 -7.64
CA ASP A 422 -14.13 9.51 -7.21
C ASP A 422 -14.31 9.42 -5.68
N PHE A 423 -13.53 8.55 -5.02
CA PHE A 423 -13.55 8.38 -3.57
C PHE A 423 -12.17 8.07 -3.00
N VAL A 424 -11.70 8.92 -2.11
CA VAL A 424 -10.43 8.74 -1.37
C VAL A 424 -10.73 8.76 0.12
N MET A 425 -10.33 7.73 0.86
CA MET A 425 -10.55 7.63 2.31
C MET A 425 -9.23 7.56 3.07
N GLN A 426 -9.11 8.34 4.14
CA GLN A 426 -8.04 8.26 5.14
C GLN A 426 -8.55 7.64 6.43
N SER A 427 -7.77 6.76 7.05
CA SER A 427 -8.09 6.16 8.35
C SER A 427 -6.95 6.24 9.35
N PHE A 428 -7.24 5.89 10.62
CA PHE A 428 -6.30 5.93 11.75
C PHE A 428 -6.31 4.62 12.55
N CYS A 429 -6.55 3.49 11.89
CA CYS A 429 -6.76 2.20 12.54
C CYS A 429 -5.51 1.60 13.22
N HIS A 430 -4.30 2.01 12.82
CA HIS A 430 -3.06 1.47 13.36
C HIS A 430 -2.50 2.26 14.55
N THR A 431 -2.92 3.51 14.71
CA THR A 431 -2.37 4.43 15.72
C THR A 431 -3.41 4.90 16.75
N ALA A 432 -4.67 4.44 16.65
CA ALA A 432 -5.76 4.87 17.54
C ALA A 432 -5.59 4.38 18.98
N ALA A 433 -5.14 3.13 19.19
CA ALA A 433 -4.85 2.60 20.51
C ALA A 433 -3.43 2.99 20.92
N TYR A 434 -3.27 3.59 22.10
CA TYR A 434 -1.97 4.02 22.66
C TYR A 434 -1.15 4.96 21.74
N PRO A 435 -1.71 6.09 21.26
CA PRO A 435 -1.01 6.97 20.32
C PRO A 435 0.24 7.60 20.95
N LYS A 436 1.31 7.65 20.18
CA LYS A 436 2.53 8.42 20.50
C LYS A 436 2.29 9.90 20.19
N VAL A 437 3.20 10.78 20.63
CA VAL A 437 3.11 12.23 20.34
C VAL A 437 3.07 12.49 18.82
N SER A 438 3.89 11.77 18.05
CA SER A 438 3.87 11.83 16.58
C SER A 438 2.52 11.43 15.99
N ASP A 439 1.87 10.40 16.55
CA ASP A 439 0.56 9.94 16.10
C ASP A 439 -0.51 11.00 16.39
N SER A 440 -0.45 11.63 17.59
CA SER A 440 -1.37 12.70 17.96
C SER A 440 -1.26 13.92 17.03
N ASN A 441 -0.06 14.26 16.57
CA ASN A 441 0.13 15.31 15.57
C ASN A 441 -0.42 14.90 14.20
N LEU A 442 -0.23 13.64 13.81
CA LEU A 442 -0.79 13.08 12.60
C LEU A 442 -2.33 13.12 12.60
N HIS A 443 -2.95 12.72 13.70
CA HIS A 443 -4.40 12.76 13.90
C HIS A 443 -4.99 14.16 13.74
N LYS A 444 -4.21 15.21 14.02
CA LYS A 444 -4.63 16.61 13.88
C LYS A 444 -4.44 17.17 12.46
N THR A 445 -3.41 16.75 11.76
CA THR A 445 -2.98 17.41 10.51
C THR A 445 -3.42 16.66 9.24
N LEU A 446 -3.40 15.33 9.27
CA LEU A 446 -3.71 14.52 8.08
C LEU A 446 -5.18 14.60 7.65
N PRO A 447 -6.19 14.65 8.56
CA PRO A 447 -7.59 14.80 8.14
C PRO A 447 -7.82 16.01 7.25
N ASN A 448 -7.41 17.18 7.69
CA ASN A 448 -7.60 18.42 6.94
C ASN A 448 -6.88 18.41 5.59
N PHE A 449 -5.69 17.80 5.53
CA PHE A 449 -4.96 17.65 4.25
C PHE A 449 -5.76 16.82 3.24
N MET A 450 -6.41 15.75 3.67
CA MET A 450 -7.18 14.87 2.82
C MET A 450 -8.54 15.48 2.43
N THR A 451 -9.26 16.03 3.39
CA THR A 451 -10.60 16.60 3.16
C THR A 451 -10.55 17.88 2.33
N SER A 452 -9.52 18.71 2.49
CA SER A 452 -9.33 19.91 1.65
C SER A 452 -9.12 19.60 0.16
N ARG A 453 -8.76 18.34 -0.17
CA ARG A 453 -8.58 17.84 -1.55
C ARG A 453 -9.77 17.02 -2.06
N GLY A 454 -10.88 16.98 -1.33
CA GLY A 454 -12.09 16.23 -1.68
C GLY A 454 -12.09 14.78 -1.19
N GLY A 455 -11.20 14.42 -0.25
CA GLY A 455 -11.21 13.12 0.41
C GLY A 455 -12.14 13.06 1.62
N VAL A 456 -12.36 11.86 2.13
CA VAL A 456 -13.09 11.56 3.37
C VAL A 456 -12.09 11.08 4.42
N SER A 457 -12.16 11.61 5.62
CA SER A 457 -11.29 11.20 6.72
C SER A 457 -12.09 10.58 7.85
N LEU A 458 -11.72 9.35 8.23
CA LEU A 458 -12.17 8.73 9.47
C LEU A 458 -11.49 9.41 10.67
N LYS A 459 -12.02 9.16 11.86
CA LYS A 459 -11.47 9.64 13.14
C LYS A 459 -10.69 8.48 13.82
N PRO A 460 -9.70 8.80 14.67
CA PRO A 460 -9.07 7.79 15.52
C PRO A 460 -10.12 7.07 16.38
N GLY A 461 -10.12 5.74 16.37
CA GLY A 461 -11.11 4.92 17.06
C GLY A 461 -12.34 4.55 16.25
N ASP A 462 -12.49 5.05 15.02
CA ASP A 462 -13.56 4.58 14.11
C ASP A 462 -13.39 3.11 13.73
N GLY A 463 -12.16 2.63 13.66
CA GLY A 463 -11.87 1.22 13.42
C GLY A 463 -11.01 0.95 12.19
N VAL A 464 -11.02 -0.30 11.76
CA VAL A 464 -10.19 -0.82 10.67
C VAL A 464 -10.63 -0.25 9.32
N ILE A 465 -9.70 0.32 8.56
CA ILE A 465 -9.98 0.91 7.25
C ILE A 465 -10.79 -0.01 6.34
N HIS A 466 -10.46 -1.30 6.29
CA HIS A 466 -11.08 -2.23 5.34
C HIS A 466 -12.56 -2.47 5.66
N SER A 467 -12.93 -2.48 6.94
CA SER A 467 -14.33 -2.59 7.37
C SER A 467 -15.17 -1.35 7.03
N TRP A 468 -14.52 -0.20 6.84
CA TRP A 468 -15.14 1.02 6.35
C TRP A 468 -15.07 1.13 4.84
N LEU A 469 -13.87 1.06 4.26
CA LEU A 469 -13.65 1.33 2.83
C LEU A 469 -14.47 0.42 1.92
N ASN A 470 -14.61 -0.88 2.29
CA ASN A 470 -15.43 -1.82 1.54
C ASN A 470 -16.90 -1.41 1.45
N ARG A 471 -17.40 -0.63 2.42
CA ARG A 471 -18.75 -0.07 2.40
C ARG A 471 -18.95 1.04 1.36
N PHE A 472 -17.88 1.53 0.78
CA PHE A 472 -17.92 2.57 -0.24
C PHE A 472 -17.59 2.06 -1.65
N VAL A 473 -17.23 0.81 -1.79
CA VAL A 473 -16.95 0.20 -3.09
C VAL A 473 -18.24 0.09 -3.92
N LEU A 474 -18.16 0.43 -5.19
CA LEU A 474 -19.23 0.17 -6.15
C LEU A 474 -19.00 -1.18 -6.82
N PRO A 475 -20.07 -1.94 -7.11
CA PRO A 475 -19.94 -3.26 -7.72
C PRO A 475 -19.18 -3.26 -9.05
N ASP A 476 -18.34 -4.27 -9.23
CA ASP A 476 -17.51 -4.48 -10.44
C ASP A 476 -16.57 -3.33 -10.79
N THR A 477 -16.09 -2.57 -9.80
CA THR A 477 -15.17 -1.46 -9.99
C THR A 477 -13.75 -1.77 -9.51
N VAL A 478 -12.80 -0.98 -10.00
CA VAL A 478 -11.37 -1.10 -9.64
C VAL A 478 -11.00 -0.08 -8.57
N GLY A 479 -10.13 -0.48 -7.67
CA GLY A 479 -9.56 0.39 -6.66
C GLY A 479 -8.16 0.01 -6.22
N THR A 480 -7.61 0.79 -5.28
CA THR A 480 -6.30 0.57 -4.67
C THR A 480 -6.26 1.08 -3.23
N GLY A 481 -5.18 0.80 -2.54
CA GLY A 481 -4.92 1.35 -1.22
C GLY A 481 -3.53 1.01 -0.69
N GLY A 482 -3.12 1.74 0.33
CA GLY A 482 -1.78 1.66 0.92
C GLY A 482 -1.59 0.49 1.89
N ASP A 483 -2.54 -0.41 2.00
CA ASP A 483 -2.44 -1.64 2.80
C ASP A 483 -2.64 -2.86 1.91
N SER A 484 -1.84 -3.91 2.13
CA SER A 484 -1.93 -5.17 1.36
C SER A 484 -3.29 -5.87 1.51
N HIS A 485 -4.03 -5.60 2.59
CA HIS A 485 -5.38 -6.08 2.83
C HIS A 485 -6.48 -5.19 2.22
N THR A 486 -6.13 -4.21 1.40
CA THR A 486 -7.11 -3.50 0.57
C THR A 486 -7.62 -4.47 -0.50
N ARG A 487 -8.69 -5.19 -0.18
CA ARG A 487 -9.33 -6.22 -1.03
C ARG A 487 -10.83 -5.94 -1.12
N PHE A 488 -11.33 -5.78 -2.33
CA PHE A 488 -12.72 -5.39 -2.57
C PHE A 488 -13.57 -6.60 -2.97
N PRO A 489 -14.42 -7.13 -2.08
CA PRO A 489 -15.20 -8.33 -2.36
C PRO A 489 -16.25 -8.16 -3.46
N ILE A 490 -16.77 -6.94 -3.66
CA ILE A 490 -17.77 -6.62 -4.71
C ILE A 490 -17.17 -5.93 -5.93
N GLY A 491 -15.84 -5.78 -5.96
CA GLY A 491 -15.06 -5.22 -7.04
C GLY A 491 -13.71 -5.91 -7.12
N ILE A 492 -12.69 -5.21 -7.57
CA ILE A 492 -11.31 -5.68 -7.56
C ILE A 492 -10.37 -4.56 -7.15
N SER A 493 -9.35 -4.87 -6.37
CA SER A 493 -8.36 -3.89 -5.95
C SER A 493 -6.94 -4.44 -6.02
N PHE A 494 -6.02 -3.55 -6.36
CA PHE A 494 -4.59 -3.83 -6.41
C PHE A 494 -3.87 -2.98 -5.37
N PRO A 495 -3.56 -3.54 -4.20
CA PRO A 495 -2.80 -2.83 -3.18
C PRO A 495 -1.46 -2.33 -3.69
N ALA A 496 -1.06 -1.14 -3.26
CA ALA A 496 0.12 -0.48 -3.77
C ALA A 496 0.89 0.29 -2.69
N GLY A 497 2.12 0.67 -2.98
CA GLY A 497 2.88 1.60 -2.16
C GLY A 497 2.30 3.01 -2.22
N SER A 498 2.67 3.86 -1.26
CA SER A 498 2.14 5.22 -1.11
C SER A 498 2.27 6.09 -2.36
N GLY A 499 3.30 5.89 -3.18
CA GLY A 499 3.48 6.62 -4.44
C GLY A 499 2.39 6.32 -5.46
N LEU A 500 2.07 5.05 -5.69
CA LEU A 500 1.00 4.67 -6.61
C LEU A 500 -0.39 4.97 -6.04
N VAL A 501 -0.57 4.88 -4.72
CA VAL A 501 -1.80 5.32 -4.05
C VAL A 501 -2.02 6.82 -4.24
N ALA A 502 -0.98 7.64 -4.07
CA ALA A 502 -1.02 9.07 -4.33
C ALA A 502 -1.32 9.36 -5.82
N PHE A 503 -0.66 8.65 -6.74
CA PHE A 503 -0.91 8.76 -8.17
C PHE A 503 -2.38 8.44 -8.50
N ALA A 504 -2.92 7.34 -7.97
CA ALA A 504 -4.32 6.96 -8.18
C ALA A 504 -5.30 7.99 -7.61
N ALA A 505 -5.03 8.53 -6.42
CA ALA A 505 -5.86 9.59 -5.83
C ALA A 505 -5.86 10.86 -6.70
N VAL A 506 -4.69 11.27 -7.18
CA VAL A 506 -4.51 12.49 -7.99
C VAL A 506 -5.07 12.35 -9.40
N THR A 507 -4.87 11.21 -10.05
CA THR A 507 -5.22 11.03 -11.48
C THR A 507 -6.55 10.31 -11.71
N GLY A 508 -7.03 9.53 -10.75
CA GLY A 508 -8.21 8.67 -10.89
C GLY A 508 -7.95 7.41 -11.71
N SER A 509 -6.69 7.05 -11.94
CA SER A 509 -6.30 5.82 -12.64
C SER A 509 -5.03 5.22 -12.04
N MET A 510 -4.71 3.98 -12.40
CA MET A 510 -3.46 3.35 -12.00
C MET A 510 -2.87 2.50 -13.14
N PRO A 511 -1.54 2.50 -13.34
CA PRO A 511 -0.92 1.62 -14.31
C PRO A 511 -0.92 0.18 -13.82
N LEU A 512 -1.26 -0.75 -14.69
CA LEU A 512 -1.33 -2.16 -14.37
C LEU A 512 -0.93 -3.02 -15.56
N ASN A 513 -0.02 -3.98 -15.34
CA ASN A 513 0.14 -5.13 -16.23
C ASN A 513 -0.84 -6.19 -15.74
N VAL A 514 -1.80 -6.59 -16.59
CA VAL A 514 -2.87 -7.52 -16.22
C VAL A 514 -2.27 -8.87 -15.81
N PRO A 515 -2.46 -9.29 -14.54
CA PRO A 515 -1.98 -10.60 -14.11
C PRO A 515 -2.85 -11.74 -14.66
N GLU A 516 -2.28 -12.95 -14.69
CA GLU A 516 -3.06 -14.18 -14.85
C GLU A 516 -3.95 -14.41 -13.63
N SER A 517 -5.01 -15.22 -13.78
CA SER A 517 -5.90 -15.61 -12.68
C SER A 517 -5.70 -17.08 -12.28
N VAL A 518 -5.80 -17.32 -10.97
CA VAL A 518 -5.95 -18.65 -10.35
C VAL A 518 -7.37 -18.76 -9.81
N LEU A 519 -8.09 -19.80 -10.21
CA LEU A 519 -9.43 -20.07 -9.74
C LEU A 519 -9.43 -21.02 -8.54
N VAL A 520 -10.11 -20.64 -7.47
CA VAL A 520 -10.52 -21.55 -6.38
C VAL A 520 -12.02 -21.76 -6.48
N ARG A 521 -12.42 -23.00 -6.73
CA ARG A 521 -13.81 -23.40 -6.86
C ARG A 521 -14.23 -24.26 -5.67
N PHE A 522 -15.18 -23.76 -4.91
CA PHE A 522 -15.79 -24.52 -3.82
C PHE A 522 -17.00 -25.31 -4.31
N SER A 523 -17.26 -26.46 -3.71
CA SER A 523 -18.44 -27.27 -3.92
C SER A 523 -18.85 -28.00 -2.64
N GLY A 524 -20.08 -28.51 -2.58
CA GLY A 524 -20.59 -29.18 -1.39
C GLY A 524 -21.05 -28.20 -0.31
N GLU A 525 -21.19 -28.68 0.93
CA GLU A 525 -21.72 -27.91 2.04
C GLU A 525 -20.75 -27.87 3.22
N LEU A 526 -20.78 -26.75 3.97
CA LEU A 526 -20.01 -26.58 5.20
C LEU A 526 -20.42 -27.66 6.22
N GLN A 527 -19.42 -28.31 6.80
CA GLN A 527 -19.63 -29.33 7.83
C GLN A 527 -19.76 -28.70 9.22
N ALA A 528 -20.34 -29.45 10.17
CA ALA A 528 -20.46 -28.99 11.55
C ALA A 528 -19.11 -28.61 12.16
N GLY A 529 -19.05 -27.46 12.81
CA GLY A 529 -17.83 -26.91 13.42
C GLY A 529 -16.83 -26.30 12.44
N VAL A 530 -17.04 -26.41 11.13
CA VAL A 530 -16.22 -25.76 10.11
C VAL A 530 -16.77 -24.37 9.84
N THR A 531 -15.90 -23.38 9.86
CA THR A 531 -16.24 -21.98 9.67
C THR A 531 -15.66 -21.44 8.36
N LEU A 532 -16.00 -20.22 8.00
CA LEU A 532 -15.43 -19.56 6.83
C LEU A 532 -13.91 -19.38 6.97
N ARG A 533 -13.41 -19.17 8.19
CA ARG A 533 -11.96 -19.08 8.46
C ARG A 533 -11.23 -20.35 8.07
N ASP A 534 -11.85 -21.49 8.22
CA ASP A 534 -11.27 -22.77 7.82
C ASP A 534 -11.18 -22.89 6.29
N LEU A 535 -12.13 -22.28 5.56
CA LEU A 535 -12.06 -22.18 4.10
C LEU A 535 -10.90 -21.30 3.64
N VAL A 536 -10.65 -20.20 4.35
CA VAL A 536 -9.46 -19.36 4.12
C VAL A 536 -8.18 -20.18 4.18
N ASN A 537 -8.05 -21.02 5.20
CA ASN A 537 -6.87 -21.88 5.40
C ASN A 537 -6.90 -23.13 4.52
N ALA A 538 -8.07 -23.57 4.04
CA ALA A 538 -8.20 -24.67 3.09
C ALA A 538 -7.55 -24.34 1.73
N ILE A 539 -7.56 -23.10 1.29
CA ILE A 539 -6.95 -22.68 0.03
C ILE A 539 -5.46 -23.07 -0.01
N PRO A 540 -4.59 -22.59 0.89
CA PRO A 540 -3.18 -23.02 0.92
C PRO A 540 -3.02 -24.51 1.25
N TYR A 541 -3.88 -25.10 2.10
CA TYR A 541 -3.82 -26.51 2.46
C TYR A 541 -3.96 -27.43 1.23
N TYR A 542 -4.94 -27.17 0.39
CA TYR A 542 -5.14 -27.94 -0.85
C TYR A 542 -4.05 -27.63 -1.89
N ALA A 543 -3.59 -26.39 -1.98
CA ALA A 543 -2.48 -26.04 -2.87
C ALA A 543 -1.18 -26.77 -2.48
N ILE A 544 -0.88 -26.91 -1.17
CA ILE A 544 0.27 -27.67 -0.69
C ILE A 544 0.12 -29.15 -1.03
N LYS A 545 -1.03 -29.76 -0.76
CA LYS A 545 -1.29 -31.18 -1.07
C LYS A 545 -1.18 -31.49 -2.55
N GLN A 546 -1.44 -30.51 -3.42
CA GLN A 546 -1.28 -30.64 -4.88
C GLN A 546 0.15 -30.27 -5.36
N GLY A 547 1.08 -29.96 -4.45
CA GLY A 547 2.45 -29.55 -4.79
C GLY A 547 2.52 -28.19 -5.53
N GLN A 548 1.54 -27.33 -5.35
CA GLN A 548 1.41 -26.03 -5.99
C GLN A 548 1.86 -24.86 -5.09
N LEU A 549 1.99 -25.12 -3.79
CA LEU A 549 2.53 -24.20 -2.79
C LEU A 549 3.52 -24.97 -1.92
N THR A 550 4.67 -24.37 -1.57
CA THR A 550 5.63 -24.93 -0.62
C THR A 550 5.75 -24.02 0.59
N VAL A 551 5.95 -24.64 1.77
CA VAL A 551 6.24 -23.89 3.01
C VAL A 551 7.70 -23.47 3.04
N GLU A 552 8.60 -24.30 2.52
CA GLU A 552 10.03 -23.99 2.42
C GLU A 552 10.28 -22.70 1.64
N LYS A 553 11.18 -21.86 2.12
CA LYS A 553 11.48 -20.54 1.54
C LYS A 553 12.46 -20.63 0.38
N LYS A 554 13.39 -21.60 0.43
CA LYS A 554 14.33 -21.86 -0.67
C LYS A 554 13.57 -22.51 -1.83
N ASN A 555 13.67 -21.93 -3.04
CA ASN A 555 12.97 -22.37 -4.23
C ASN A 555 11.44 -22.44 -4.03
N LYS A 556 10.86 -21.45 -3.29
CA LYS A 556 9.45 -21.43 -2.95
C LYS A 556 8.58 -21.49 -4.20
N LYS A 557 7.74 -22.53 -4.28
CA LYS A 557 6.66 -22.59 -5.25
C LYS A 557 5.41 -21.92 -4.65
N ASN A 558 4.81 -21.00 -5.40
CA ASN A 558 3.58 -20.33 -5.01
C ASN A 558 2.81 -19.92 -6.26
N ILE A 559 1.78 -20.68 -6.60
CA ILE A 559 0.96 -20.41 -7.79
C ILE A 559 0.15 -19.13 -7.71
N PHE A 560 -0.07 -18.60 -6.50
CA PHE A 560 -0.85 -17.37 -6.29
C PHE A 560 -0.02 -16.11 -6.47
N ALA A 561 1.30 -16.20 -6.30
CA ALA A 561 2.18 -15.03 -6.29
C ALA A 561 2.06 -14.23 -7.60
N GLY A 562 1.70 -12.96 -7.48
CA GLY A 562 1.53 -12.05 -8.60
C GLY A 562 0.31 -12.31 -9.48
N LYS A 563 -0.55 -13.28 -9.14
CA LYS A 563 -1.78 -13.60 -9.89
C LYS A 563 -3.01 -13.08 -9.18
N ILE A 564 -4.11 -12.98 -9.90
CA ILE A 564 -5.41 -12.65 -9.33
C ILE A 564 -6.02 -13.96 -8.80
N LEU A 565 -6.42 -13.96 -7.53
CA LEU A 565 -7.18 -15.06 -6.94
C LEU A 565 -8.66 -14.83 -7.22
N GLU A 566 -9.30 -15.71 -7.98
CA GLU A 566 -10.74 -15.69 -8.23
C GLU A 566 -11.43 -16.82 -7.46
N ILE A 567 -12.52 -16.52 -6.75
CA ILE A 567 -13.21 -17.45 -5.88
C ILE A 567 -14.66 -17.60 -6.33
N GLU A 568 -15.12 -18.83 -6.50
CA GLU A 568 -16.49 -19.16 -6.87
C GLU A 568 -17.04 -20.39 -6.13
N GLY A 569 -18.34 -20.66 -6.29
CA GLY A 569 -18.99 -21.87 -5.77
C GLY A 569 -19.56 -21.74 -4.36
N LEU A 570 -19.73 -20.53 -3.86
CA LEU A 570 -20.35 -20.21 -2.56
C LEU A 570 -21.61 -19.36 -2.76
N PRO A 571 -22.73 -19.92 -3.24
CA PRO A 571 -23.88 -19.14 -3.74
C PRO A 571 -24.59 -18.30 -2.68
N ASN A 572 -24.50 -18.68 -1.40
CA ASN A 572 -25.15 -18.00 -0.29
C ASN A 572 -24.21 -17.06 0.50
N LEU A 573 -23.03 -16.78 -0.06
CA LEU A 573 -22.02 -15.97 0.61
C LEU A 573 -22.50 -14.53 0.78
N LYS A 574 -22.40 -13.99 1.98
CA LYS A 574 -22.60 -12.56 2.26
C LYS A 574 -21.33 -11.76 1.93
N VAL A 575 -21.47 -10.46 1.68
CA VAL A 575 -20.35 -9.62 1.29
C VAL A 575 -19.25 -9.56 2.37
N GLU A 576 -19.62 -9.49 3.64
CA GLU A 576 -18.66 -9.51 4.76
C GLU A 576 -17.90 -10.85 4.85
N GLN A 577 -18.53 -11.97 4.48
CA GLN A 577 -17.87 -13.27 4.36
C GLN A 577 -16.93 -13.30 3.16
N ALA A 578 -17.36 -12.74 2.03
CA ALA A 578 -16.52 -12.61 0.85
C ALA A 578 -15.27 -11.76 1.13
N PHE A 579 -15.42 -10.74 1.99
CA PHE A 579 -14.28 -9.95 2.42
C PHE A 579 -13.26 -10.78 3.20
N GLU A 580 -13.69 -11.66 4.11
CA GLU A 580 -12.80 -12.55 4.85
C GLU A 580 -11.94 -13.43 3.91
N LEU A 581 -12.58 -14.00 2.87
CA LEU A 581 -11.89 -14.79 1.85
C LEU A 581 -10.94 -13.94 0.99
N SER A 582 -11.40 -12.78 0.54
CA SER A 582 -10.60 -11.91 -0.34
C SER A 582 -9.41 -11.30 0.39
N ASP A 583 -9.60 -10.90 1.66
CA ASP A 583 -8.56 -10.29 2.50
C ASP A 583 -7.35 -11.22 2.68
N ALA A 584 -7.61 -12.48 2.95
CA ALA A 584 -6.57 -13.50 3.14
C ALA A 584 -5.70 -13.75 1.90
N SER A 585 -6.15 -13.35 0.71
CA SER A 585 -5.36 -13.44 -0.53
C SER A 585 -4.04 -12.67 -0.45
N ALA A 586 -3.98 -11.65 0.42
CA ALA A 586 -2.76 -10.89 0.70
C ALA A 586 -1.63 -11.79 1.23
N GLU A 587 -1.96 -12.80 2.03
CA GLU A 587 -0.97 -13.72 2.61
C GLU A 587 -0.44 -14.73 1.59
N ARG A 588 -1.13 -14.89 0.46
CA ARG A 588 -0.69 -15.71 -0.68
C ARG A 588 0.18 -14.92 -1.67
N SER A 589 0.50 -13.67 -1.38
CA SER A 589 1.15 -12.74 -2.31
C SER A 589 0.37 -12.55 -3.62
N ALA A 590 -0.94 -12.75 -3.60
CA ALA A 590 -1.79 -12.51 -4.75
C ALA A 590 -1.82 -11.00 -5.08
N ALA A 591 -1.82 -10.68 -6.38
CA ALA A 591 -1.89 -9.30 -6.85
C ALA A 591 -3.24 -8.65 -6.51
N ALA A 592 -4.33 -9.42 -6.65
CA ALA A 592 -5.70 -9.01 -6.38
C ALA A 592 -6.56 -10.23 -6.01
N CYS A 593 -7.81 -9.98 -5.63
CA CYS A 593 -8.82 -11.03 -5.45
C CYS A 593 -10.16 -10.54 -5.97
N SER A 594 -10.93 -11.44 -6.58
CA SER A 594 -12.35 -11.26 -6.88
C SER A 594 -13.17 -12.44 -6.37
N VAL A 595 -14.42 -12.20 -6.03
CA VAL A 595 -15.33 -13.22 -5.49
C VAL A 595 -16.62 -13.18 -6.28
N ASP A 596 -17.09 -14.34 -6.72
CA ASP A 596 -18.39 -14.46 -7.38
C ASP A 596 -19.51 -14.40 -6.35
N LEU A 597 -20.33 -13.35 -6.40
CA LEU A 597 -21.40 -13.06 -5.44
C LEU A 597 -22.77 -12.98 -6.09
N SER A 598 -23.83 -13.28 -5.31
CA SER A 598 -25.19 -13.09 -5.77
C SER A 598 -25.60 -11.61 -5.79
N ILE A 599 -26.50 -11.25 -6.70
CA ILE A 599 -27.08 -9.89 -6.79
C ILE A 599 -27.80 -9.54 -5.47
N GLU A 600 -28.46 -10.51 -4.86
CA GLU A 600 -29.17 -10.35 -3.60
C GLU A 600 -28.25 -9.94 -2.46
N SER A 601 -27.13 -10.64 -2.29
CA SER A 601 -26.14 -10.32 -1.25
C SER A 601 -25.53 -8.93 -1.46
N VAL A 602 -25.19 -8.58 -2.69
CA VAL A 602 -24.62 -7.26 -3.01
C VAL A 602 -25.67 -6.16 -2.83
N SER A 603 -26.94 -6.39 -3.25
CA SER A 603 -28.01 -5.40 -3.09
C SER A 603 -28.34 -5.13 -1.62
N GLU A 604 -28.37 -6.17 -0.77
CA GLU A 604 -28.53 -6.05 0.68
C GLU A 604 -27.42 -5.16 1.26
N TYR A 605 -26.18 -5.44 0.90
CA TYR A 605 -25.01 -4.70 1.36
C TYR A 605 -25.02 -3.24 0.91
N ILE A 606 -25.32 -2.95 -0.36
CA ILE A 606 -25.40 -1.58 -0.89
C ILE A 606 -26.51 -0.77 -0.20
N LYS A 607 -27.69 -1.36 0.06
CA LYS A 607 -28.75 -0.69 0.84
C LYS A 607 -28.27 -0.30 2.23
N SER A 608 -27.61 -1.21 2.93
CA SER A 608 -27.01 -0.97 4.23
C SER A 608 -25.96 0.18 4.17
N ASN A 609 -25.13 0.18 3.13
CA ASN A 609 -24.07 1.18 2.97
C ASN A 609 -24.61 2.58 2.72
N ILE A 610 -25.71 2.73 1.99
CA ILE A 610 -26.37 4.03 1.80
C ILE A 610 -26.77 4.62 3.16
N SER A 611 -27.39 3.84 4.03
CA SER A 611 -27.77 4.31 5.37
C SER A 611 -26.56 4.69 6.23
N LEU A 612 -25.45 3.96 6.10
CA LEU A 612 -24.19 4.35 6.76
C LEU A 612 -23.68 5.69 6.24
N ILE A 613 -23.67 5.90 4.93
CA ILE A 613 -23.21 7.16 4.30
C ILE A 613 -24.07 8.33 4.77
N GLU A 614 -25.39 8.16 4.83
CA GLU A 614 -26.31 9.18 5.33
C GLU A 614 -26.03 9.56 6.78
N ALA A 615 -25.79 8.55 7.63
CA ALA A 615 -25.41 8.76 9.02
C ALA A 615 -24.02 9.45 9.16
N MET A 616 -23.08 9.19 8.27
CA MET A 616 -21.79 9.87 8.24
C MET A 616 -21.93 11.35 7.85
N ILE A 617 -22.81 11.67 6.91
CA ILE A 617 -23.10 13.06 6.52
C ILE A 617 -23.69 13.81 7.72
N GLU A 618 -24.65 13.21 8.42
CA GLU A 618 -25.26 13.78 9.63
C GLU A 618 -24.24 13.97 10.78
N ALA A 619 -23.33 13.03 10.95
CA ALA A 619 -22.30 13.04 11.98
C ALA A 619 -21.12 14.01 11.67
N GLY A 620 -21.21 14.75 10.55
CA GLY A 620 -20.22 15.77 10.18
C GLY A 620 -18.87 15.21 9.74
N TYR A 621 -18.82 14.02 9.14
CA TYR A 621 -17.69 13.60 8.34
C TYR A 621 -17.57 14.53 7.14
N GLU A 622 -16.34 14.88 6.80
CA GLU A 622 -16.06 15.91 5.83
C GLU A 622 -16.47 15.55 4.40
N ASP A 623 -16.51 16.54 3.52
CA ASP A 623 -16.90 16.47 2.11
C ASP A 623 -18.25 15.77 1.88
N LYS A 624 -19.33 16.41 2.33
CA LYS A 624 -20.71 15.94 2.08
C LYS A 624 -20.98 15.69 0.60
N ALA A 625 -20.36 16.46 -0.30
CA ALA A 625 -20.51 16.27 -1.74
C ALA A 625 -19.95 14.92 -2.21
N THR A 626 -18.79 14.49 -1.71
CA THR A 626 -18.20 13.18 -2.04
C THR A 626 -19.03 12.03 -1.49
N LEU A 627 -19.47 12.13 -0.24
CA LEU A 627 -20.32 11.12 0.38
C LEU A 627 -21.68 11.02 -0.32
N ALA A 628 -22.32 12.17 -0.59
CA ALA A 628 -23.61 12.23 -1.28
C ALA A 628 -23.50 11.65 -2.71
N ARG A 629 -22.49 12.05 -3.49
CA ARG A 629 -22.25 11.47 -4.84
C ARG A 629 -22.09 9.96 -4.79
N ARG A 630 -21.37 9.44 -3.79
CA ARG A 630 -21.17 7.99 -3.64
C ARG A 630 -22.49 7.27 -3.32
N ALA A 631 -23.31 7.82 -2.42
CA ALA A 631 -24.64 7.28 -2.13
C ALA A 631 -25.55 7.30 -3.37
N ASP A 632 -25.52 8.38 -4.16
CA ASP A 632 -26.31 8.48 -5.38
C ASP A 632 -25.92 7.44 -6.44
N LYS A 633 -24.61 7.16 -6.62
CA LYS A 633 -24.14 6.07 -7.49
C LYS A 633 -24.61 4.69 -7.00
N MET A 634 -24.67 4.48 -5.69
CA MET A 634 -25.21 3.25 -5.10
C MET A 634 -26.72 3.12 -5.35
N ARG A 635 -27.47 4.20 -5.18
CA ARG A 635 -28.92 4.25 -5.50
C ARG A 635 -29.16 4.00 -6.99
N GLU A 636 -28.33 4.56 -7.87
CA GLU A 636 -28.44 4.32 -9.31
C GLU A 636 -28.20 2.86 -9.66
N TRP A 637 -27.16 2.22 -9.10
CA TRP A 637 -26.91 0.80 -9.30
C TRP A 637 -28.11 -0.05 -8.84
N LEU A 638 -28.75 0.29 -7.70
CA LEU A 638 -29.91 -0.42 -7.17
C LEU A 638 -31.18 -0.34 -8.03
N LYS A 639 -31.26 0.63 -8.97
CA LYS A 639 -32.41 0.70 -9.89
C LYS A 639 -32.42 -0.47 -10.89
N ASN A 640 -31.23 -0.95 -11.29
CA ASN A 640 -31.06 -2.09 -12.18
C ASN A 640 -29.80 -2.87 -11.79
N PRO A 641 -29.86 -3.66 -10.72
CA PRO A 641 -28.71 -4.36 -10.20
C PRO A 641 -28.16 -5.39 -11.20
N THR A 642 -26.90 -5.26 -11.56
CA THR A 642 -26.19 -6.19 -12.42
C THR A 642 -24.82 -6.47 -11.89
N LEU A 643 -24.32 -7.69 -12.07
CA LEU A 643 -22.95 -8.09 -11.75
C LEU A 643 -22.32 -8.79 -12.95
N LEU A 644 -21.05 -8.54 -13.16
CA LEU A 644 -20.26 -9.27 -14.13
C LEU A 644 -20.09 -10.72 -13.69
N ARG A 645 -19.92 -11.62 -14.67
CA ARG A 645 -19.68 -13.06 -14.48
C ARG A 645 -18.58 -13.51 -15.40
N ALA A 646 -17.77 -14.48 -14.98
CA ALA A 646 -16.82 -15.14 -15.86
C ALA A 646 -17.57 -15.85 -16.99
N ASP A 647 -16.95 -15.88 -18.17
CA ASP A 647 -17.46 -16.69 -19.29
C ASP A 647 -17.22 -18.17 -19.01
N LYS A 648 -18.07 -19.03 -19.56
CA LYS A 648 -18.00 -20.48 -19.33
C LYS A 648 -16.70 -21.12 -19.83
N ASP A 649 -16.08 -20.54 -20.84
CA ASP A 649 -14.84 -20.99 -21.46
C ASP A 649 -13.63 -20.13 -21.04
N ALA A 650 -13.76 -19.33 -19.97
CA ALA A 650 -12.68 -18.55 -19.39
C ALA A 650 -11.51 -19.47 -18.99
N LYS A 651 -10.29 -19.00 -19.26
CA LYS A 651 -9.07 -19.76 -18.97
C LYS A 651 -8.36 -19.18 -17.74
N TYR A 652 -7.90 -20.09 -16.89
CA TYR A 652 -7.15 -19.79 -15.68
C TYR A 652 -5.77 -20.44 -15.74
N ALA A 653 -4.76 -19.79 -15.13
CA ALA A 653 -3.42 -20.37 -15.03
C ALA A 653 -3.41 -21.68 -14.23
N TYR A 654 -4.23 -21.69 -13.16
CA TYR A 654 -4.44 -22.85 -12.29
C TYR A 654 -5.90 -22.88 -11.80
N ILE A 655 -6.40 -24.09 -11.51
CA ILE A 655 -7.70 -24.28 -10.87
C ILE A 655 -7.50 -25.19 -9.66
N ILE A 656 -8.06 -24.82 -8.53
CA ILE A 656 -8.10 -25.59 -7.29
C ILE A 656 -9.56 -25.86 -6.97
N ASP A 657 -9.98 -27.11 -7.07
CA ASP A 657 -11.31 -27.56 -6.68
C ASP A 657 -11.28 -28.03 -5.20
N ILE A 658 -12.13 -27.46 -4.38
CA ILE A 658 -12.24 -27.78 -2.94
C ILE A 658 -13.65 -28.22 -2.64
N ASN A 659 -13.81 -29.50 -2.26
CA ASN A 659 -15.08 -30.03 -1.82
C ASN A 659 -15.22 -29.85 -0.29
N LEU A 660 -16.15 -29.00 0.12
CA LEU A 660 -16.43 -28.68 1.52
C LEU A 660 -16.81 -29.90 2.35
N ASN A 661 -17.43 -30.90 1.72
CA ASN A 661 -17.77 -32.16 2.39
C ASN A 661 -16.53 -32.92 2.90
N ASN A 662 -15.35 -32.61 2.40
CA ASN A 662 -14.10 -33.24 2.83
C ASN A 662 -13.40 -32.53 4.00
N ILE A 663 -13.85 -31.32 4.36
CA ILE A 663 -13.32 -30.55 5.49
C ILE A 663 -14.16 -30.88 6.73
N LYS A 664 -13.61 -31.71 7.63
CA LYS A 664 -14.33 -32.28 8.79
C LYS A 664 -13.91 -31.70 10.14
N GLU A 665 -12.96 -30.79 10.15
CA GLU A 665 -12.40 -30.15 11.33
C GLU A 665 -11.73 -28.83 10.96
N PRO A 666 -11.47 -27.93 11.93
CA PRO A 666 -10.75 -26.70 11.69
C PRO A 666 -9.37 -26.89 11.07
N ILE A 667 -9.00 -25.95 10.18
CA ILE A 667 -7.66 -25.84 9.56
C ILE A 667 -7.03 -24.54 10.04
N LEU A 668 -5.84 -24.63 10.63
CA LEU A 668 -5.12 -23.51 11.21
C LEU A 668 -3.87 -23.18 10.40
N ALA A 669 -3.46 -21.92 10.39
CA ALA A 669 -2.10 -21.58 10.06
C ALA A 669 -1.22 -21.73 11.32
N CYS A 670 -0.10 -22.38 11.15
CA CYS A 670 0.82 -22.73 12.24
C CYS A 670 1.88 -21.64 12.47
N PRO A 671 2.52 -21.60 13.64
CA PRO A 671 3.55 -20.61 13.92
C PRO A 671 4.80 -20.78 13.03
N ASN A 672 5.35 -19.73 12.48
CA ASN A 672 4.96 -18.34 12.29
C ASN A 672 4.92 -18.07 10.79
N ASP A 673 4.14 -18.86 10.08
CA ASP A 673 4.01 -18.81 8.62
C ASP A 673 2.54 -18.99 8.21
N PRO A 674 1.91 -18.03 7.53
CA PRO A 674 0.53 -18.17 7.10
C PRO A 674 0.31 -19.22 5.99
N ASP A 675 1.39 -19.72 5.38
CA ASP A 675 1.34 -20.84 4.42
C ASP A 675 1.51 -22.21 5.10
N ASP A 676 2.06 -22.28 6.32
CA ASP A 676 2.16 -23.53 7.06
C ASP A 676 0.82 -23.86 7.73
N VAL A 677 -0.03 -24.58 7.01
CA VAL A 677 -1.41 -24.89 7.44
C VAL A 677 -1.59 -26.38 7.74
N ALA A 678 -2.35 -26.66 8.79
CA ALA A 678 -2.65 -28.03 9.20
C ALA A 678 -4.02 -28.14 9.90
N THR A 679 -4.62 -29.31 9.88
CA THR A 679 -5.83 -29.60 10.66
C THR A 679 -5.54 -29.74 12.14
N LEU A 680 -6.57 -29.66 13.00
CA LEU A 680 -6.41 -29.89 14.44
C LEU A 680 -5.74 -31.24 14.73
N SER A 681 -6.19 -32.30 14.05
CA SER A 681 -5.64 -33.65 14.22
C SER A 681 -4.17 -33.73 13.80
N GLU A 682 -3.79 -33.10 12.70
CA GLU A 682 -2.39 -33.04 12.24
C GLU A 682 -1.50 -32.25 13.22
N ILE A 683 -1.99 -31.13 13.79
CA ILE A 683 -1.26 -30.36 14.80
C ILE A 683 -1.03 -31.16 16.07
N LEU A 684 -2.06 -31.87 16.53
CA LEU A 684 -1.93 -32.68 17.74
C LEU A 684 -1.00 -33.87 17.57
N ALA A 685 -0.88 -34.43 16.39
CA ALA A 685 0.02 -35.51 16.04
C ALA A 685 1.49 -35.08 15.88
N ASP A 686 1.76 -33.79 15.71
CA ASP A 686 3.13 -33.27 15.54
C ASP A 686 3.69 -32.75 16.85
N ASP A 687 4.64 -33.49 17.46
CA ASP A 687 5.27 -33.12 18.73
C ASP A 687 6.09 -31.82 18.67
N LYS A 688 6.47 -31.36 17.49
CA LYS A 688 7.22 -30.10 17.31
C LYS A 688 6.36 -28.86 17.44
N ARG A 689 5.04 -28.99 17.32
CA ARG A 689 4.11 -27.86 17.37
C ARG A 689 3.66 -27.62 18.84
N PRO A 690 3.72 -26.39 19.35
CA PRO A 690 3.27 -26.07 20.71
C PRO A 690 1.75 -26.28 20.83
N LYS A 691 1.31 -26.91 21.93
CA LYS A 691 -0.10 -27.24 22.15
C LYS A 691 -0.76 -26.41 23.25
N ASN A 692 0.02 -25.89 24.20
CA ASN A 692 -0.47 -24.99 25.24
C ASN A 692 -0.64 -23.58 24.62
N ILE A 693 -1.65 -22.84 25.05
CA ILE A 693 -1.96 -21.49 24.62
C ILE A 693 -1.90 -20.55 25.83
N ASP A 694 -0.99 -19.57 25.77
CA ASP A 694 -0.79 -18.59 26.83
C ASP A 694 -1.71 -17.38 26.67
N GLU A 695 -1.89 -16.91 25.42
CA GLU A 695 -2.72 -15.75 25.11
C GLU A 695 -3.60 -16.01 23.89
N VAL A 696 -4.77 -15.38 23.86
CA VAL A 696 -5.71 -15.43 22.75
C VAL A 696 -6.03 -14.01 22.30
N PHE A 697 -6.01 -13.79 20.99
CA PHE A 697 -6.38 -12.50 20.38
C PHE A 697 -7.54 -12.68 19.39
N VAL A 698 -8.65 -11.97 19.63
CA VAL A 698 -9.78 -11.89 18.71
C VAL A 698 -9.92 -10.45 18.21
N GLY A 699 -9.62 -10.25 16.95
CA GLY A 699 -9.61 -8.98 16.26
C GLY A 699 -8.93 -9.11 14.92
N SER A 700 -9.14 -8.24 14.03
CA SER A 700 -8.44 -8.00 12.75
C SER A 700 -9.40 -7.44 11.69
N CYS A 701 -8.88 -7.08 10.51
CA CYS A 701 -9.69 -6.74 9.33
C CYS A 701 -10.58 -7.89 8.84
N MET A 702 -10.19 -9.14 9.08
CA MET A 702 -10.97 -10.34 8.70
C MET A 702 -12.12 -10.66 9.65
N THR A 703 -12.26 -9.94 10.77
CA THR A 703 -13.34 -10.19 11.72
C THR A 703 -14.53 -9.27 11.46
N ASN A 704 -15.72 -9.77 11.70
CA ASN A 704 -16.98 -9.03 11.67
C ASN A 704 -17.77 -9.34 12.93
N ILE A 705 -18.90 -8.68 13.12
CA ILE A 705 -19.69 -8.80 14.36
C ILE A 705 -20.06 -10.24 14.73
N GLY A 706 -20.27 -11.11 13.73
CA GLY A 706 -20.62 -12.51 13.93
C GLY A 706 -19.56 -13.30 14.70
N HIS A 707 -18.29 -13.01 14.45
CA HIS A 707 -17.16 -13.64 15.16
C HIS A 707 -17.18 -13.32 16.67
N TYR A 708 -17.49 -12.07 17.02
CA TYR A 708 -17.57 -11.63 18.43
C TYR A 708 -18.81 -12.18 19.14
N ARG A 709 -19.94 -12.30 18.43
CA ARG A 709 -21.13 -12.97 18.95
C ARG A 709 -20.85 -14.46 19.21
N ALA A 710 -20.21 -15.16 18.29
CA ALA A 710 -19.80 -16.55 18.48
C ALA A 710 -18.83 -16.70 19.66
N LEU A 711 -17.81 -15.84 19.76
CA LEU A 711 -16.91 -15.78 20.91
C LEU A 711 -17.71 -15.62 22.21
N GLY A 712 -18.62 -14.64 22.27
CA GLY A 712 -19.42 -14.34 23.47
C GLY A 712 -20.34 -15.49 23.88
N GLU A 713 -21.03 -16.14 22.94
CA GLU A 713 -21.89 -17.30 23.25
C GLU A 713 -21.09 -18.48 23.82
N ILE A 714 -19.90 -18.76 23.29
CA ILE A 714 -19.03 -19.83 23.78
C ILE A 714 -18.48 -19.49 25.17
N LEU A 715 -18.15 -18.22 25.44
CA LEU A 715 -17.62 -17.75 26.72
C LEU A 715 -18.69 -17.55 27.80
N LYS A 716 -19.98 -17.51 27.42
CA LYS A 716 -21.08 -17.29 28.36
C LYS A 716 -21.03 -18.29 29.52
N ASP A 717 -21.13 -17.77 30.73
CA ASP A 717 -21.13 -18.53 31.99
C ASP A 717 -19.80 -19.26 32.35
N LYS A 718 -18.71 -18.98 31.66
CA LYS A 718 -17.40 -19.59 31.94
C LYS A 718 -16.62 -18.91 33.09
N GLY A 719 -17.03 -17.69 33.49
CA GLY A 719 -16.30 -16.89 34.47
C GLY A 719 -14.93 -16.43 33.95
N ILE A 720 -14.07 -16.00 34.86
CA ILE A 720 -12.71 -15.51 34.52
C ILE A 720 -11.86 -16.63 33.93
N LEU A 721 -11.34 -16.38 32.72
CA LEU A 721 -10.46 -17.33 32.04
C LEU A 721 -9.05 -17.33 32.63
N LYS A 722 -8.40 -18.48 32.56
CA LYS A 722 -6.97 -18.60 32.93
C LYS A 722 -6.06 -18.06 31.82
N THR A 723 -6.49 -18.20 30.57
CA THR A 723 -5.77 -17.71 29.41
C THR A 723 -6.08 -16.24 29.20
N ARG A 724 -5.06 -15.43 28.98
CA ARG A 724 -5.23 -14.00 28.72
C ARG A 724 -5.95 -13.81 27.36
N LEU A 725 -7.08 -13.13 27.40
CA LEU A 725 -7.89 -12.88 26.21
C LEU A 725 -7.87 -11.39 25.85
N TRP A 726 -7.60 -11.11 24.59
CA TRP A 726 -7.71 -9.79 24.00
C TRP A 726 -8.89 -9.75 23.01
N VAL A 727 -9.71 -8.71 23.09
CA VAL A 727 -10.85 -8.50 22.20
C VAL A 727 -10.75 -7.11 21.60
N VAL A 728 -10.68 -7.01 20.27
CA VAL A 728 -10.57 -5.75 19.54
C VAL A 728 -11.63 -5.72 18.45
N PRO A 729 -12.76 -4.98 18.60
CA PRO A 729 -13.79 -4.91 17.57
C PRO A 729 -13.25 -4.20 16.31
N PRO A 730 -13.75 -4.56 15.11
CA PRO A 730 -13.24 -3.98 13.87
C PRO A 730 -13.66 -2.52 13.70
N THR A 731 -14.86 -2.13 14.15
CA THR A 731 -15.37 -0.76 14.05
C THR A 731 -16.09 -0.30 15.31
N LYS A 732 -16.26 1.01 15.46
CA LYS A 732 -17.09 1.57 16.52
C LYS A 732 -18.56 1.14 16.42
N MET A 733 -19.06 0.84 15.20
CA MET A 733 -20.43 0.36 15.02
C MET A 733 -20.59 -1.06 15.57
N ASP A 734 -19.62 -1.96 15.31
CA ASP A 734 -19.58 -3.29 15.91
C ASP A 734 -19.53 -3.21 17.44
N LYS A 735 -18.67 -2.32 17.97
CA LYS A 735 -18.59 -2.07 19.41
C LYS A 735 -19.94 -1.64 20.00
N ALA A 736 -20.60 -0.67 19.39
CA ALA A 736 -21.87 -0.15 19.85
C ALA A 736 -22.96 -1.25 19.85
N GLN A 737 -23.05 -2.03 18.76
CA GLN A 737 -24.03 -3.10 18.63
C GLN A 737 -23.76 -4.24 19.62
N LEU A 738 -22.51 -4.69 19.76
CA LEU A 738 -22.13 -5.73 20.73
C LEU A 738 -22.37 -5.29 22.18
N THR A 739 -22.21 -3.99 22.47
CA THR A 739 -22.55 -3.42 23.79
C THR A 739 -24.04 -3.49 24.02
N LYS A 740 -24.86 -3.08 23.04
CA LYS A 740 -26.33 -3.15 23.09
C LYS A 740 -26.85 -4.59 23.27
N GLU A 741 -26.19 -5.53 22.66
CA GLU A 741 -26.51 -6.98 22.75
C GLU A 741 -26.00 -7.64 24.05
N GLY A 742 -25.20 -6.94 24.87
CA GLY A 742 -24.68 -7.43 26.14
C GLY A 742 -23.38 -8.23 26.08
N TYR A 743 -22.79 -8.42 24.89
CA TYR A 743 -21.55 -9.21 24.74
C TYR A 743 -20.35 -8.58 25.44
N TYR A 744 -20.30 -7.25 25.55
CA TYR A 744 -19.23 -6.57 26.29
C TYR A 744 -19.23 -6.94 27.78
N SER A 745 -20.39 -7.20 28.38
CA SER A 745 -20.49 -7.69 29.76
C SER A 745 -19.95 -9.12 29.87
N ILE A 746 -20.20 -9.96 28.88
CA ILE A 746 -19.67 -11.35 28.81
C ILE A 746 -18.14 -11.30 28.71
N PHE A 747 -17.58 -10.48 27.82
CA PHE A 747 -16.13 -10.33 27.67
C PHE A 747 -15.48 -9.83 28.96
N GLY A 748 -16.08 -8.82 29.60
CA GLY A 748 -15.60 -8.31 30.89
C GLY A 748 -15.64 -9.37 31.99
N SER A 749 -16.73 -10.16 32.09
CA SER A 749 -16.86 -11.26 33.04
C SER A 749 -15.85 -12.40 32.79
N ALA A 750 -15.44 -12.60 31.53
CA ALA A 750 -14.40 -13.53 31.16
C ALA A 750 -12.97 -13.01 31.48
N GLY A 751 -12.83 -11.76 31.93
CA GLY A 751 -11.54 -11.12 32.18
C GLY A 751 -10.81 -10.69 30.91
N ALA A 752 -11.53 -10.48 29.81
CA ALA A 752 -10.95 -10.04 28.56
C ALA A 752 -10.44 -8.59 28.64
N ARG A 753 -9.28 -8.35 28.04
CA ARG A 753 -8.80 -7.01 27.77
C ARG A 753 -9.42 -6.53 26.46
N ILE A 754 -10.26 -5.51 26.58
CA ILE A 754 -10.98 -4.94 25.45
C ILE A 754 -10.27 -3.66 25.01
N GLU A 755 -9.98 -3.57 23.73
CA GLU A 755 -9.23 -2.47 23.13
C GLU A 755 -10.12 -1.56 22.27
N VAL A 756 -9.59 -0.39 21.93
CA VAL A 756 -10.20 0.56 20.98
C VAL A 756 -10.32 -0.11 19.61
N PRO A 757 -11.42 0.09 18.86
CA PRO A 757 -11.56 -0.43 17.49
C PRO A 757 -10.37 -0.05 16.60
N GLY A 758 -9.79 -1.05 15.95
CA GLY A 758 -8.61 -0.85 15.09
C GLY A 758 -7.73 -2.07 14.98
N CYS A 759 -6.50 -1.90 14.55
CA CYS A 759 -5.57 -3.00 14.28
C CYS A 759 -4.81 -3.50 15.51
N SER A 760 -4.55 -2.64 16.51
CA SER A 760 -3.92 -3.00 17.80
C SER A 760 -2.83 -4.10 17.70
N LEU A 761 -3.02 -5.23 18.40
CA LEU A 761 -2.10 -6.37 18.41
C LEU A 761 -1.89 -7.00 17.02
N CYS A 762 -2.86 -7.00 16.13
CA CYS A 762 -2.73 -7.60 14.80
C CYS A 762 -1.52 -7.01 14.03
N MET A 763 -1.24 -5.73 14.23
CA MET A 763 -0.07 -5.08 13.65
C MET A 763 1.19 -5.17 14.53
N GLY A 764 1.03 -5.36 15.85
CA GLY A 764 2.15 -5.39 16.80
C GLY A 764 2.86 -4.05 16.99
N ASN A 765 2.21 -2.95 16.64
CA ASN A 765 2.81 -1.61 16.74
C ASN A 765 2.64 -0.98 18.12
N GLN A 766 1.46 -1.09 18.72
CA GLN A 766 1.09 -0.38 19.94
C GLN A 766 0.88 -1.29 21.14
N ALA A 767 0.33 -2.49 20.94
CA ALA A 767 0.19 -3.53 21.96
C ALA A 767 0.90 -4.80 21.52
N ARG A 768 1.41 -5.56 22.47
CA ARG A 768 2.13 -6.82 22.22
C ARG A 768 1.76 -7.88 23.23
N VAL A 769 1.82 -9.13 22.83
CA VAL A 769 1.77 -10.27 23.72
C VAL A 769 3.10 -10.43 24.48
N ASN A 770 3.12 -11.25 25.52
CA ASN A 770 4.34 -11.54 26.25
C ASN A 770 5.40 -12.17 25.35
N ASP A 771 6.67 -11.92 25.64
CA ASP A 771 7.78 -12.50 24.91
C ASP A 771 7.76 -14.03 25.04
N GLY A 772 7.94 -14.73 23.92
CA GLY A 772 7.92 -16.19 23.85
C GLY A 772 6.54 -16.83 24.00
N ALA A 773 5.46 -16.07 24.16
CA ALA A 773 4.12 -16.62 24.34
C ALA A 773 3.64 -17.44 23.15
N VAL A 774 2.89 -18.51 23.42
CA VAL A 774 2.13 -19.23 22.40
C VAL A 774 0.73 -18.63 22.32
N VAL A 775 0.40 -18.12 21.14
CA VAL A 775 -0.79 -17.31 20.92
C VAL A 775 -1.73 -17.99 19.93
N PHE A 776 -3.02 -17.99 20.22
CA PHE A 776 -4.04 -18.26 19.22
C PHE A 776 -4.69 -16.95 18.78
N SER A 777 -4.76 -16.70 17.46
CA SER A 777 -5.17 -15.40 16.94
C SER A 777 -6.15 -15.51 15.77
N THR A 778 -7.07 -14.56 15.68
CA THR A 778 -7.89 -14.34 14.48
C THR A 778 -7.27 -13.30 13.54
N SER A 779 -6.04 -12.86 13.79
CA SER A 779 -5.34 -11.93 12.92
C SER A 779 -5.06 -12.54 11.53
N THR A 780 -4.58 -11.71 10.61
CA THR A 780 -4.29 -12.12 9.23
C THR A 780 -2.90 -12.70 9.07
N ARG A 781 -1.95 -12.28 9.92
CA ARG A 781 -0.51 -12.59 9.81
C ARG A 781 0.08 -13.06 11.11
N ASN A 782 1.03 -14.00 11.01
CA ASN A 782 1.74 -14.55 12.14
C ASN A 782 3.27 -14.61 11.93
N PHE A 783 3.84 -13.67 11.17
CA PHE A 783 5.29 -13.61 10.97
C PHE A 783 6.04 -13.49 12.29
N ASP A 784 7.31 -13.95 12.30
CA ASP A 784 8.17 -13.89 13.46
C ASP A 784 8.22 -12.49 14.10
N ASN A 785 8.11 -12.45 15.42
CA ASN A 785 8.19 -11.23 16.23
C ASN A 785 7.09 -10.17 15.98
N ARG A 786 6.08 -10.46 15.14
CA ARG A 786 5.04 -9.49 14.81
C ARG A 786 4.18 -9.13 16.01
N MET A 787 3.61 -10.10 16.71
CA MET A 787 2.73 -9.86 17.86
C MET A 787 3.48 -9.73 19.20
N GLY A 788 4.70 -10.26 19.28
CA GLY A 788 5.59 -10.23 20.44
C GLY A 788 6.94 -10.89 20.10
N MET A 789 7.98 -10.54 20.83
CA MET A 789 9.31 -11.10 20.61
C MET A 789 9.32 -12.62 20.90
N GLY A 790 9.72 -13.43 19.92
CA GLY A 790 9.75 -14.88 20.03
C GLY A 790 8.39 -15.56 20.17
N ALA A 791 7.29 -14.83 20.03
CA ALA A 791 5.94 -15.39 20.12
C ALA A 791 5.67 -16.42 19.02
N LYS A 792 4.94 -17.49 19.38
CA LYS A 792 4.49 -18.56 18.48
C LYS A 792 3.00 -18.40 18.22
N VAL A 793 2.61 -17.96 17.01
CA VAL A 793 1.26 -17.51 16.73
C VAL A 793 0.54 -18.45 15.76
N TYR A 794 -0.56 -19.07 16.22
CA TYR A 794 -1.53 -19.77 15.38
C TYR A 794 -2.58 -18.79 14.84
N LEU A 795 -3.05 -19.04 13.61
CA LEU A 795 -4.19 -18.30 13.03
C LEU A 795 -5.38 -19.24 12.79
N GLY A 796 -6.55 -18.85 13.29
CA GLY A 796 -7.77 -19.65 13.13
C GLY A 796 -9.06 -18.87 13.40
N SER A 797 -10.18 -19.60 13.52
CA SER A 797 -11.50 -19.02 13.74
C SER A 797 -11.70 -18.45 15.15
N ALA A 798 -12.69 -17.56 15.30
CA ALA A 798 -13.05 -17.00 16.60
C ALA A 798 -13.69 -18.08 17.52
N GLU A 799 -14.38 -19.03 16.95
CA GLU A 799 -14.93 -20.18 17.66
C GLU A 799 -13.83 -21.02 18.28
N LEU A 800 -12.81 -21.34 17.51
CA LEU A 800 -11.67 -22.09 18.02
C LEU A 800 -10.83 -21.26 18.99
N ALA A 801 -10.70 -19.96 18.78
CA ALA A 801 -10.08 -19.03 19.73
C ALA A 801 -10.78 -19.05 21.09
N ALA A 802 -12.12 -19.06 21.10
CA ALA A 802 -12.91 -19.15 22.33
C ALA A 802 -12.65 -20.47 23.09
N VAL A 803 -12.61 -21.59 22.35
CA VAL A 803 -12.31 -22.90 22.96
C VAL A 803 -10.87 -22.95 23.50
N CYS A 804 -9.91 -22.44 22.76
CA CYS A 804 -8.52 -22.31 23.23
C CYS A 804 -8.41 -21.43 24.48
N ALA A 805 -9.16 -20.32 24.54
CA ALA A 805 -9.17 -19.43 25.70
C ALA A 805 -9.71 -20.13 26.97
N ILE A 806 -10.73 -20.99 26.82
CA ILE A 806 -11.30 -21.77 27.92
C ILE A 806 -10.33 -22.86 28.40
N LEU A 807 -9.74 -23.61 27.46
CA LEU A 807 -8.94 -24.79 27.75
C LEU A 807 -7.48 -24.50 28.05
N GLY A 808 -6.92 -23.37 27.57
CA GLY A 808 -5.50 -23.04 27.63
C GLY A 808 -4.63 -23.90 26.72
N LYS A 809 -5.23 -24.57 25.74
CA LYS A 809 -4.54 -25.48 24.81
C LYS A 809 -5.27 -25.57 23.47
N ILE A 810 -4.60 -26.09 22.47
CA ILE A 810 -5.24 -26.56 21.23
C ILE A 810 -6.12 -27.77 21.60
N PRO A 811 -7.44 -27.75 21.36
CA PRO A 811 -8.36 -28.86 21.67
C PRO A 811 -8.20 -30.03 20.72
N SER A 812 -8.67 -31.22 21.13
CA SER A 812 -8.97 -32.27 20.16
C SER A 812 -10.19 -31.89 19.31
N LYS A 813 -10.34 -32.56 18.20
CA LYS A 813 -11.52 -32.37 17.33
C LYS A 813 -12.82 -32.61 18.10
N GLU A 814 -12.85 -33.64 18.93
CA GLU A 814 -14.01 -34.02 19.73
C GLU A 814 -14.32 -32.97 20.80
N GLU A 815 -13.28 -32.53 21.57
CA GLU A 815 -13.41 -31.43 22.56
C GLU A 815 -13.96 -30.17 21.90
N TYR A 816 -13.43 -29.78 20.72
CA TYR A 816 -13.86 -28.61 19.98
C TYR A 816 -15.32 -28.74 19.53
N LEU A 817 -15.67 -29.82 18.82
CA LEU A 817 -17.02 -30.05 18.30
C LEU A 817 -18.05 -30.13 19.41
N GLN A 818 -17.74 -30.76 20.56
CA GLN A 818 -18.63 -30.82 21.69
C GLN A 818 -18.95 -29.42 22.20
N ILE A 819 -17.93 -28.60 22.54
CA ILE A 819 -18.15 -27.25 23.10
C ILE A 819 -18.91 -26.35 22.11
N VAL A 820 -18.55 -26.38 20.82
CA VAL A 820 -19.19 -25.55 19.80
C VAL A 820 -20.63 -25.98 19.56
N SER A 821 -20.93 -27.28 19.50
CA SER A 821 -22.30 -27.75 19.28
C SER A 821 -23.23 -27.50 20.48
N GLU A 822 -22.71 -27.56 21.71
CA GLU A 822 -23.44 -27.20 22.91
C GLU A 822 -23.83 -25.72 22.97
N LYS A 823 -22.96 -24.82 22.49
CA LYS A 823 -23.13 -23.38 22.62
C LYS A 823 -23.71 -22.71 21.36
N LEU A 824 -23.44 -23.24 20.17
CA LEU A 824 -23.88 -22.70 18.90
C LEU A 824 -24.89 -23.64 18.21
N SER A 825 -26.10 -23.70 18.72
CA SER A 825 -27.19 -24.46 18.08
C SER A 825 -27.51 -23.92 16.69
N ASN A 826 -28.14 -24.73 15.82
CA ASN A 826 -28.53 -24.31 14.47
C ASN A 826 -29.45 -23.08 14.45
N GLU A 827 -30.30 -22.95 15.47
CA GLU A 827 -31.20 -21.81 15.64
C GLU A 827 -30.45 -20.52 16.02
N HIS A 828 -29.40 -20.62 16.83
CA HIS A 828 -28.51 -19.50 17.17
C HIS A 828 -27.64 -19.08 16.03
N LYS A 829 -27.19 -20.00 15.16
CA LYS A 829 -26.27 -19.67 14.05
C LYS A 829 -26.82 -18.61 13.11
N ALA A 830 -28.09 -18.64 12.78
CA ALA A 830 -28.73 -17.65 11.91
C ALA A 830 -28.67 -16.23 12.50
N ASN A 831 -28.81 -16.11 13.84
CA ASN A 831 -28.75 -14.80 14.54
C ASN A 831 -27.33 -14.35 14.83
N ILE A 832 -26.44 -15.27 15.20
CA ILE A 832 -25.03 -14.99 15.53
C ILE A 832 -24.31 -14.39 14.33
N TYR A 833 -24.42 -15.02 13.15
CA TYR A 833 -23.72 -14.57 11.94
C TYR A 833 -24.51 -13.55 11.11
N ARG A 834 -25.56 -12.93 11.69
CA ARG A 834 -26.24 -11.80 11.05
C ARG A 834 -25.36 -10.56 11.09
N TYR A 835 -25.09 -10.00 9.92
CA TYR A 835 -24.24 -8.82 9.79
C TYR A 835 -24.96 -7.52 10.13
N LEU A 836 -24.20 -6.42 10.28
CA LEU A 836 -24.75 -5.09 10.48
C LEU A 836 -25.39 -4.58 9.19
N ASN A 837 -26.72 -4.62 9.12
CA ASN A 837 -27.51 -3.99 8.08
C ASN A 837 -28.06 -2.67 8.64
N PHE A 838 -27.38 -1.56 8.37
CA PHE A 838 -27.67 -0.27 8.98
C PHE A 838 -29.07 0.24 8.64
N ASN A 839 -29.60 -0.08 7.46
CA ASN A 839 -31.00 0.23 7.07
C ASN A 839 -32.06 -0.54 7.86
N GLU A 840 -31.67 -1.60 8.60
CA GLU A 840 -32.56 -2.38 9.46
C GLU A 840 -32.43 -2.00 10.94
N ILE A 841 -31.46 -1.14 11.30
CA ILE A 841 -31.28 -0.66 12.67
C ILE A 841 -32.15 0.58 12.86
N GLU A 842 -33.15 0.47 13.74
CA GLU A 842 -34.05 1.56 14.06
C GLU A 842 -33.29 2.78 14.59
N ASN A 843 -33.52 3.95 13.98
CA ASN A 843 -32.87 5.24 14.32
C ASN A 843 -31.33 5.15 14.33
N PHE A 844 -30.76 4.43 13.37
CA PHE A 844 -29.30 4.31 13.25
C PHE A 844 -28.63 5.69 13.13
N LYS A 845 -27.71 5.98 14.02
CA LYS A 845 -26.86 7.18 14.01
C LYS A 845 -25.43 6.79 14.35
N LEU A 846 -24.48 7.51 13.79
CA LEU A 846 -23.10 7.41 14.22
C LEU A 846 -22.88 8.32 15.42
N GLU A 847 -22.42 7.72 16.53
CA GLU A 847 -21.93 8.49 17.66
C GLU A 847 -20.61 9.19 17.31
N ASN A 848 -20.48 10.46 17.73
CA ASN A 848 -19.29 11.28 17.48
C ASN A 848 -18.08 10.88 18.34
#